data_2eafeef8fa0b38642ceff7879baa9a5b
#
_entry.id   2eafeef8fa0b38642ceff7879baa9a5b
#
_cell.length_a   1.000
_cell.length_b   1.000
_cell.length_c   1.000
_cell.angle_alpha   90.00
_cell.angle_beta   90.00
_cell.angle_gamma   90.00
#
_symmetry.space_group_name_H-M   'P 1'
#
loop_
_entity.id
_entity.type
_entity.pdbx_description
1 polymer ?
#
loop_
_entity_poly.entity_id
_entity_poly.type
_entity_poly.pdbx_seq_one_letter_code
_entity_poly.pdbx_strand_id
1 'polypeptide(L)'
;MIQNKFIISYFVIFLGLAHSTAQNKTSSNAIPASDRQQQIDQYWADRAAVQSHQTIPFAPLTLTYIRPASVWEEALPLGNGQIGAMVFGGVADERIQFNESTLWAGNTQNPNNPKGKTALPIIQNLIFEGKNKEAIELADSTLMGKPMHIKPYQSLGELWLDMPHLHVENYKRSLDLKTAVQQTSYQHKGVNYSRQYFISAPANTMVIHYTASKKKSLDLNFTWKRAQDFSCISDPKDPSQLILQGQIGQAETKQEKGLRFAAIAKVYLKGGQFSNKNGKIMITDADEITILVTAATNYPGLKHISYPAQQSNIDPLSTCRNTLKPFKNVDYPLLKRQHIQDYQHYFNRVNLSLDDPDQPNRSGISTDALISLTKEHQKIPSELITKFFQFGRYLLISSSRPGHMPANLQGMWAWQMDPPWNADFHTNINLQMNYWPAELANLSELHQPLFDLTTALIPFGERTAHTLYGAKGWVVHHLTDAWGYTAPADGVQGIWPMGSAWLAQHPWEHYTFTGDRQFLKEKAYPIMKGAANFIMDFMVKIPKNKPFANYWITNPSHSPENSFKLPNGEISSFTYGVTMDSQIIRDLLINCIEASTVLQVDETFRQQCQETLQKLIPTQISAKTGRIMEWIEDYEETEVNHRHTSHLFGLHPGSQISIANTPDLAEAAKKTLLSRGDHGTGWSLAWKINMWNRLHDGEHSYQLLYNLISDKTLPNLFDNHPPFQIDGNFGATAAIAEMLLQSQVRDKNNNYLIELLPALSKNMPSGSIEGLKARGGITVNIHWNNGSLQKAQLLPNRTGPLCISYAGKQIEIMGTQGKAVIITPQLFQNNN
;
A
#
# COMPACT_ATOMS: atom_id res chain seq x y z
N MET A 1 -18.94 12.33 31.51
CA MET A 1 -19.15 11.08 32.25
C MET A 1 -19.92 10.13 31.34
N ILE A 2 -19.26 9.47 30.45
CA ILE A 2 -19.56 8.18 29.81
C ILE A 2 -18.31 7.88 28.98
N GLN A 3 -17.33 7.37 29.66
CA GLN A 3 -16.18 6.70 29.03
C GLN A 3 -16.27 5.22 29.38
N ASN A 4 -15.75 4.45 28.46
CA ASN A 4 -15.45 3.03 28.61
C ASN A 4 -16.63 2.05 28.49
N LYS A 5 -16.70 1.46 27.30
CA LYS A 5 -16.95 0.02 27.16
C LYS A 5 -16.78 -0.36 25.69
N PHE A 6 -15.67 -0.97 25.31
CA PHE A 6 -15.60 -2.01 24.27
C PHE A 6 -14.18 -2.60 24.31
N ILE A 7 -13.91 -3.38 25.35
CA ILE A 7 -12.97 -4.50 25.33
C ILE A 7 -13.79 -5.70 25.79
N ILE A 8 -14.23 -6.52 24.86
CA ILE A 8 -14.78 -7.83 25.16
C ILE A 8 -13.79 -8.85 24.62
N SER A 9 -13.01 -9.42 25.56
CA SER A 9 -12.29 -10.66 25.37
C SER A 9 -13.29 -11.80 25.24
N TYR A 10 -13.34 -12.48 24.11
CA TYR A 10 -13.99 -13.79 24.01
C TYR A 10 -12.99 -14.87 24.38
N PHE A 11 -13.03 -15.32 25.63
CA PHE A 11 -12.59 -16.65 26.03
C PHE A 11 -13.77 -17.62 25.80
N VAL A 12 -13.66 -18.48 24.82
CA VAL A 12 -14.61 -19.59 24.65
C VAL A 12 -14.02 -20.83 25.33
N ILE A 13 -14.62 -21.18 26.46
CA ILE A 13 -14.38 -22.45 27.14
C ILE A 13 -15.19 -23.52 26.42
N PHE A 14 -14.54 -24.51 25.81
CA PHE A 14 -15.17 -25.75 25.35
C PHE A 14 -15.17 -26.77 26.49
N LEU A 15 -16.35 -27.06 27.03
CA LEU A 15 -16.63 -28.23 27.88
C LEU A 15 -16.88 -29.42 26.97
N GLY A 16 -16.10 -30.45 27.18
CA GLY A 16 -16.20 -31.72 26.47
C GLY A 16 -17.40 -32.55 26.87
N LEU A 17 -18.02 -33.21 25.90
CA LEU A 17 -18.88 -34.37 26.06
C LEU A 17 -18.14 -35.58 25.52
N ALA A 18 -17.76 -36.44 26.45
CA ALA A 18 -17.18 -37.75 26.14
C ALA A 18 -18.24 -38.70 25.61
N HIS A 19 -18.03 -39.29 24.42
CA HIS A 19 -18.66 -40.56 24.05
C HIS A 19 -17.57 -41.59 23.76
N SER A 20 -17.55 -42.62 24.57
CA SER A 20 -16.69 -43.79 24.46
C SER A 20 -17.20 -44.72 23.36
N THR A 21 -16.33 -45.08 22.43
CA THR A 21 -16.42 -46.34 21.70
C THR A 21 -15.03 -46.92 21.47
N ALA A 22 -14.95 -48.22 21.61
CA ALA A 22 -13.77 -49.03 21.82
C ALA A 22 -12.73 -49.08 20.71
N GLN A 23 -11.52 -49.14 21.18
CA GLN A 23 -10.26 -49.69 20.71
C GLN A 23 -10.24 -50.55 19.41
N ASN A 24 -9.36 -50.13 18.50
CA ASN A 24 -8.45 -51.01 17.80
C ASN A 24 -7.03 -50.45 17.87
N LYS A 25 -6.17 -51.13 18.59
CA LYS A 25 -4.75 -50.81 18.74
C LYS A 25 -4.01 -51.19 17.46
N THR A 26 -3.50 -50.20 16.74
CA THR A 26 -2.28 -50.34 15.95
C THR A 26 -1.35 -49.22 16.40
N SER A 27 -0.25 -49.59 17.02
CA SER A 27 0.77 -48.71 17.57
C SER A 27 1.53 -48.00 16.46
N SER A 28 1.20 -46.76 16.20
CA SER A 28 2.14 -45.79 15.60
C SER A 28 2.44 -44.74 16.71
N ASN A 29 3.70 -44.64 17.12
CA ASN A 29 4.21 -43.61 18.03
C ASN A 29 4.15 -42.19 17.43
N ALA A 30 2.97 -41.76 17.03
CA ALA A 30 2.77 -40.38 16.57
C ALA A 30 2.43 -39.53 17.79
N ILE A 31 3.29 -38.57 18.11
CA ILE A 31 3.05 -37.54 19.12
C ILE A 31 1.75 -36.79 18.75
N PRO A 32 0.81 -36.61 19.69
CA PRO A 32 -0.36 -35.77 19.43
C PRO A 32 0.02 -34.39 18.87
N ALA A 33 -0.77 -33.81 17.98
CA ALA A 33 -0.43 -32.56 17.31
C ALA A 33 -0.23 -31.39 18.30
N SER A 34 -0.99 -31.36 19.40
CA SER A 34 -0.81 -30.38 20.49
C SER A 34 0.55 -30.49 21.17
N ASP A 35 0.99 -31.72 21.46
CA ASP A 35 2.24 -31.98 22.17
C ASP A 35 3.44 -31.72 21.25
N ARG A 36 3.27 -31.94 19.95
CA ARG A 36 4.27 -31.65 18.93
C ARG A 36 4.49 -30.14 18.80
N GLN A 37 3.43 -29.33 18.73
CA GLN A 37 3.55 -27.87 18.65
C GLN A 37 4.21 -27.31 19.90
N GLN A 38 3.82 -27.76 21.07
CA GLN A 38 4.43 -27.34 22.33
C GLN A 38 5.94 -27.68 22.39
N GLN A 39 6.36 -28.85 21.90
CA GLN A 39 7.77 -29.21 21.79
C GLN A 39 8.55 -28.31 20.82
N ILE A 40 7.95 -27.95 19.72
CA ILE A 40 8.53 -27.02 18.73
C ILE A 40 8.69 -25.62 19.36
N ASP A 41 7.65 -25.11 19.98
CA ASP A 41 7.68 -23.78 20.61
C ASP A 41 8.70 -23.71 21.75
N GLN A 42 8.76 -24.73 22.60
CA GLN A 42 9.77 -24.81 23.67
C GLN A 42 11.19 -24.91 23.11
N TYR A 43 11.39 -25.72 22.07
CA TYR A 43 12.70 -25.83 21.40
C TYR A 43 13.23 -24.49 20.89
N TRP A 44 12.37 -23.69 20.29
CA TRP A 44 12.76 -22.37 19.76
C TRP A 44 12.90 -21.33 20.87
N ALA A 45 12.08 -21.38 21.91
CA ALA A 45 12.21 -20.53 23.10
C ALA A 45 13.54 -20.74 23.82
N ASP A 46 13.95 -21.97 24.03
CA ASP A 46 15.24 -22.31 24.66
C ASP A 46 16.45 -21.82 23.84
N ARG A 47 16.31 -21.79 22.51
CA ARG A 47 17.38 -21.35 21.62
C ARG A 47 17.43 -19.85 21.36
N ALA A 48 16.35 -19.15 21.51
CA ALA A 48 16.31 -17.69 21.32
C ALA A 48 17.34 -16.97 22.20
N ALA A 49 17.54 -17.44 23.43
CA ALA A 49 18.56 -16.90 24.34
C ALA A 49 20.01 -17.22 23.93
N VAL A 50 20.24 -18.33 23.26
CA VAL A 50 21.58 -18.80 22.87
C VAL A 50 22.03 -18.25 21.51
N GLN A 51 21.07 -18.05 20.59
CA GLN A 51 21.33 -17.64 19.22
C GLN A 51 21.52 -16.13 19.03
N SER A 52 21.21 -15.30 20.02
CA SER A 52 21.45 -13.84 19.96
C SER A 52 22.91 -13.43 19.69
N HIS A 53 23.84 -14.40 19.74
CA HIS A 53 25.28 -14.20 19.55
C HIS A 53 25.82 -14.86 18.28
N GLN A 54 24.99 -15.44 17.42
CA GLN A 54 25.48 -16.03 16.16
C GLN A 54 25.77 -14.94 15.12
N THR A 55 27.00 -14.86 14.65
CA THR A 55 27.39 -14.02 13.52
C THR A 55 26.84 -14.59 12.21
N ILE A 56 25.91 -13.87 11.60
CA ILE A 56 25.39 -14.16 10.27
C ILE A 56 26.22 -13.37 9.25
N PRO A 57 26.66 -13.95 8.11
CA PRO A 57 27.34 -13.19 7.08
C PRO A 57 26.50 -11.98 6.64
N PHE A 58 27.09 -10.80 6.59
CA PHE A 58 26.44 -9.56 6.21
C PHE A 58 25.96 -9.62 4.75
N ALA A 59 24.68 -9.34 4.55
CA ALA A 59 24.07 -9.16 3.23
C ALA A 59 23.18 -7.91 3.27
N PRO A 60 23.64 -6.76 2.76
CA PRO A 60 23.04 -5.45 3.00
C PRO A 60 21.55 -5.35 2.68
N LEU A 61 21.10 -6.00 1.61
CA LEU A 61 19.69 -5.97 1.16
C LEU A 61 18.99 -7.32 1.38
N THR A 62 19.25 -7.96 2.49
CA THR A 62 18.61 -9.23 2.87
C THR A 62 17.97 -9.10 4.25
N LEU A 63 16.67 -9.39 4.33
CA LEU A 63 16.01 -9.60 5.61
C LEU A 63 16.39 -10.98 6.11
N THR A 64 16.87 -11.07 7.35
CA THR A 64 17.41 -12.32 7.88
C THR A 64 16.89 -12.58 9.29
N TYR A 65 16.54 -13.83 9.57
CA TYR A 65 16.02 -14.28 10.87
C TYR A 65 16.63 -15.64 11.22
N ILE A 66 16.82 -15.87 12.51
CA ILE A 66 17.47 -17.08 13.05
C ILE A 66 16.48 -18.08 13.66
N ARG A 67 15.18 -17.81 13.54
CA ARG A 67 14.09 -18.68 13.96
C ARG A 67 12.95 -18.66 12.95
N PRO A 68 12.11 -19.70 12.89
CA PRO A 68 10.86 -19.65 12.14
C PRO A 68 9.94 -18.52 12.61
N ALA A 69 9.03 -18.11 11.75
CA ALA A 69 7.92 -17.25 12.15
C ALA A 69 6.92 -18.06 13.00
N SER A 70 6.55 -17.50 14.14
CA SER A 70 5.53 -18.07 15.03
C SER A 70 4.14 -17.48 14.75
N VAL A 71 4.11 -16.22 14.31
CA VAL A 71 2.91 -15.49 13.95
C VAL A 71 3.03 -14.92 12.54
N TRP A 72 1.89 -14.52 11.99
CA TRP A 72 1.83 -14.01 10.61
C TRP A 72 2.70 -12.77 10.39
N GLU A 73 2.79 -11.88 11.38
CA GLU A 73 3.57 -10.65 11.38
C GLU A 73 5.09 -10.85 11.38
N GLU A 74 5.54 -12.09 11.58
CA GLU A 74 6.94 -12.50 11.44
C GLU A 74 7.22 -13.19 10.09
N ALA A 75 6.18 -13.68 9.39
CA ALA A 75 6.33 -14.36 8.11
C ALA A 75 6.79 -13.38 7.01
N LEU A 76 7.46 -13.89 5.98
CA LEU A 76 8.02 -13.07 4.92
C LEU A 76 7.11 -13.04 3.69
N PRO A 77 6.79 -11.82 3.17
CA PRO A 77 5.91 -11.66 2.03
C PRO A 77 6.62 -11.98 0.71
N LEU A 78 5.93 -12.67 -0.19
CA LEU A 78 6.26 -12.85 -1.60
C LEU A 78 5.05 -12.44 -2.46
N GLY A 79 5.30 -11.97 -3.70
CA GLY A 79 4.20 -11.61 -4.60
C GLY A 79 4.62 -11.32 -6.04
N ASN A 80 3.63 -11.33 -6.95
CA ASN A 80 3.81 -10.98 -8.37
C ASN A 80 2.68 -10.05 -8.90
N GLY A 81 1.90 -9.43 -8.00
CA GLY A 81 0.74 -8.61 -8.34
C GLY A 81 -0.57 -9.39 -8.44
N GLN A 82 -0.54 -10.70 -8.73
CA GLN A 82 -1.72 -11.57 -8.74
C GLN A 82 -1.76 -12.51 -7.54
N ILE A 83 -0.67 -13.22 -7.29
CA ILE A 83 -0.54 -14.19 -6.19
C ILE A 83 0.37 -13.57 -5.15
N GLY A 84 -0.07 -13.56 -3.90
CA GLY A 84 0.72 -13.23 -2.73
C GLY A 84 0.88 -14.43 -1.82
N ALA A 85 2.00 -14.50 -1.09
CA ALA A 85 2.20 -15.52 -0.08
C ALA A 85 2.96 -14.97 1.11
N MET A 86 2.64 -15.48 2.31
CA MET A 86 3.41 -15.28 3.53
C MET A 86 4.05 -16.60 3.92
N VAL A 87 5.38 -16.66 3.94
CA VAL A 87 6.16 -17.87 4.18
C VAL A 87 6.77 -17.83 5.57
N PHE A 88 6.42 -18.80 6.40
CA PHE A 88 6.80 -18.84 7.81
C PHE A 88 8.22 -19.39 8.04
N GLY A 89 8.72 -20.26 7.17
CA GLY A 89 10.02 -20.90 7.31
C GLY A 89 10.03 -21.98 8.39
N GLY A 90 8.89 -22.58 8.71
CA GLY A 90 8.76 -23.67 9.68
C GLY A 90 9.60 -24.87 9.28
N VAL A 91 10.18 -25.59 10.24
CA VAL A 91 11.04 -26.74 9.96
C VAL A 91 10.23 -28.03 9.84
N ALA A 92 9.54 -28.41 10.91
CA ALA A 92 8.70 -29.57 10.94
C ALA A 92 7.37 -29.32 10.26
N ASP A 93 6.80 -28.16 10.48
CA ASP A 93 5.50 -27.73 9.99
C ASP A 93 5.68 -26.39 9.26
N GLU A 94 5.96 -26.43 7.96
CA GLU A 94 6.00 -25.21 7.13
C GLU A 94 4.57 -24.78 6.80
N ARG A 95 4.31 -23.51 6.98
CA ARG A 95 3.04 -22.86 6.64
C ARG A 95 3.29 -21.80 5.58
N ILE A 96 2.54 -21.87 4.50
CA ILE A 96 2.55 -20.83 3.47
C ILE A 96 1.12 -20.37 3.29
N GLN A 97 0.81 -19.15 3.72
CA GLN A 97 -0.50 -18.54 3.54
C GLN A 97 -0.52 -17.81 2.20
N PHE A 98 -1.60 -18.00 1.44
CA PHE A 98 -1.77 -17.47 0.08
C PHE A 98 -2.91 -16.46 -0.01
N ASN A 99 -2.70 -15.50 -0.90
CA ASN A 99 -3.73 -14.60 -1.41
C ASN A 99 -3.76 -14.64 -2.94
N GLU A 100 -4.91 -14.33 -3.50
CA GLU A 100 -5.10 -14.04 -4.93
C GLU A 100 -5.80 -12.69 -5.02
N SER A 101 -5.24 -11.74 -5.78
CA SER A 101 -5.59 -10.31 -5.71
C SER A 101 -7.05 -9.99 -6.05
N THR A 102 -7.75 -10.92 -6.71
CA THR A 102 -9.16 -10.76 -7.09
C THR A 102 -10.14 -11.54 -6.21
N LEU A 103 -9.67 -12.21 -5.14
CA LEU A 103 -10.54 -13.02 -4.28
C LEU A 103 -11.27 -12.14 -3.26
N TRP A 104 -12.31 -11.45 -3.73
CA TRP A 104 -13.19 -10.59 -2.94
C TRP A 104 -14.55 -11.25 -2.73
N ALA A 105 -15.12 -11.10 -1.54
CA ALA A 105 -16.51 -11.44 -1.29
C ALA A 105 -17.45 -10.45 -1.98
N GLY A 106 -18.74 -10.81 -2.10
CA GLY A 106 -19.75 -9.95 -2.73
C GLY A 106 -19.77 -10.03 -4.25
N ASN A 107 -20.36 -9.03 -4.84
CA ASN A 107 -20.51 -8.83 -6.28
C ASN A 107 -20.83 -7.34 -6.59
N THR A 108 -20.95 -7.01 -7.86
CA THR A 108 -21.33 -5.66 -8.32
C THR A 108 -22.76 -5.32 -7.88
N GLN A 109 -22.94 -4.15 -7.25
CA GLN A 109 -24.22 -3.67 -6.73
C GLN A 109 -24.50 -2.23 -7.19
N ASN A 110 -25.74 -1.78 -6.99
CA ASN A 110 -26.10 -0.36 -7.04
C ASN A 110 -26.45 0.11 -5.63
N PRO A 111 -25.50 0.63 -4.86
CA PRO A 111 -25.72 1.04 -3.48
C PRO A 111 -26.42 2.41 -3.37
N ASN A 112 -26.66 3.11 -4.48
CA ASN A 112 -27.10 4.50 -4.48
C ASN A 112 -28.55 4.65 -3.98
N ASN A 113 -28.73 5.48 -2.94
CA ASN A 113 -30.03 5.79 -2.38
C ASN A 113 -30.79 6.80 -3.28
N PRO A 114 -31.95 6.44 -3.85
CA PRO A 114 -32.67 7.33 -4.76
C PRO A 114 -33.24 8.61 -4.12
N LYS A 115 -33.26 8.69 -2.78
CA LYS A 115 -33.70 9.87 -2.03
C LYS A 115 -32.64 10.96 -1.96
N GLY A 116 -31.37 10.66 -2.28
CA GLY A 116 -30.23 11.55 -2.07
C GLY A 116 -30.40 12.90 -2.74
N LYS A 117 -30.66 12.92 -4.04
CA LYS A 117 -30.84 14.14 -4.84
C LYS A 117 -31.90 15.09 -4.28
N THR A 118 -33.01 14.55 -3.77
CA THR A 118 -34.12 15.36 -3.22
C THR A 118 -33.78 15.89 -1.82
N ALA A 119 -33.05 15.12 -1.02
CA ALA A 119 -32.65 15.48 0.33
C ALA A 119 -31.47 16.47 0.37
N LEU A 120 -30.60 16.44 -0.63
CA LEU A 120 -29.36 17.21 -0.64
C LEU A 120 -29.57 18.71 -0.38
N PRO A 121 -30.47 19.46 -1.05
CA PRO A 121 -30.69 20.88 -0.76
C PRO A 121 -31.16 21.15 0.67
N ILE A 122 -31.93 20.23 1.26
CA ILE A 122 -32.39 20.33 2.64
C ILE A 122 -31.21 20.18 3.60
N ILE A 123 -30.37 19.16 3.37
CA ILE A 123 -29.15 18.92 4.15
C ILE A 123 -28.22 20.13 4.09
N GLN A 124 -28.00 20.68 2.89
CA GLN A 124 -27.17 21.87 2.68
C GLN A 124 -27.67 23.09 3.48
N ASN A 125 -28.97 23.33 3.48
CA ASN A 125 -29.58 24.41 4.24
C ASN A 125 -29.47 24.20 5.75
N LEU A 126 -29.73 22.99 6.24
CA LEU A 126 -29.58 22.66 7.67
C LEU A 126 -28.15 22.93 8.17
N ILE A 127 -27.14 22.55 7.36
CA ILE A 127 -25.72 22.81 7.69
C ILE A 127 -25.43 24.33 7.69
N PHE A 128 -25.96 25.10 6.72
CA PHE A 128 -25.81 26.55 6.72
C PHE A 128 -26.51 27.23 7.91
N GLU A 129 -27.56 26.65 8.42
CA GLU A 129 -28.28 27.13 9.61
C GLU A 129 -27.60 26.68 10.93
N GLY A 130 -26.55 25.86 10.88
CA GLY A 130 -25.87 25.30 12.07
C GLY A 130 -26.66 24.17 12.74
N LYS A 131 -27.64 23.60 12.05
CA LYS A 131 -28.44 22.44 12.49
C LYS A 131 -27.76 21.14 12.07
N ASN A 132 -26.51 20.95 12.51
CA ASN A 132 -25.68 19.84 12.05
C ASN A 132 -26.25 18.48 12.45
N LYS A 133 -26.91 18.37 13.60
CA LYS A 133 -27.52 17.11 14.06
C LYS A 133 -28.63 16.64 13.14
N GLU A 134 -29.58 17.55 12.81
CA GLU A 134 -30.67 17.24 11.88
C GLU A 134 -30.13 16.93 10.46
N ALA A 135 -29.07 17.64 10.04
CA ALA A 135 -28.40 17.37 8.78
C ALA A 135 -27.78 15.96 8.76
N ILE A 136 -27.15 15.52 9.84
CA ILE A 136 -26.57 14.17 10.00
C ILE A 136 -27.66 13.11 9.93
N GLU A 137 -28.76 13.26 10.68
CA GLU A 137 -29.87 12.30 10.71
C GLU A 137 -30.52 12.15 9.32
N LEU A 138 -30.72 13.27 8.61
CA LEU A 138 -31.25 13.24 7.27
C LEU A 138 -30.26 12.62 6.26
N ALA A 139 -28.97 12.96 6.35
CA ALA A 139 -27.92 12.43 5.49
C ALA A 139 -27.73 10.92 5.67
N ASP A 140 -27.74 10.42 6.90
CA ASP A 140 -27.65 8.98 7.19
C ASP A 140 -28.80 8.20 6.51
N SER A 141 -30.00 8.71 6.56
CA SER A 141 -31.17 8.03 5.98
C SER A 141 -31.27 8.14 4.46
N THR A 142 -30.64 9.17 3.84
CA THR A 142 -30.88 9.52 2.43
C THR A 142 -29.65 9.53 1.54
N LEU A 143 -28.45 9.77 2.06
CA LEU A 143 -27.19 9.79 1.28
C LEU A 143 -26.38 8.50 1.41
N MET A 144 -26.52 7.76 2.52
CA MET A 144 -25.77 6.54 2.73
C MET A 144 -26.10 5.46 1.71
N GLY A 145 -25.10 4.71 1.31
CA GLY A 145 -25.24 3.54 0.44
C GLY A 145 -26.09 2.43 1.05
N LYS A 146 -26.72 1.62 0.20
CA LYS A 146 -27.48 0.42 0.61
C LYS A 146 -27.07 -0.78 -0.27
N PRO A 147 -26.32 -1.77 0.26
CA PRO A 147 -25.83 -1.88 1.64
C PRO A 147 -24.82 -0.77 2.00
N MET A 148 -24.73 -0.45 3.31
CA MET A 148 -23.85 0.59 3.83
C MET A 148 -22.38 0.15 3.89
N HIS A 149 -22.10 -1.16 3.88
CA HIS A 149 -20.79 -1.74 4.02
C HIS A 149 -20.41 -2.53 2.78
N ILE A 150 -19.14 -2.44 2.39
CA ILE A 150 -18.56 -3.30 1.36
C ILE A 150 -18.28 -4.70 1.90
N LYS A 151 -17.96 -5.62 1.01
CA LYS A 151 -17.56 -6.99 1.36
C LYS A 151 -16.03 -7.14 1.34
N PRO A 152 -15.47 -8.05 2.16
CA PRO A 152 -14.04 -8.13 2.36
C PRO A 152 -13.28 -8.80 1.20
N TYR A 153 -12.02 -8.41 1.06
CA TYR A 153 -10.97 -9.20 0.44
C TYR A 153 -10.66 -10.42 1.32
N GLN A 154 -10.42 -11.60 0.75
CA GLN A 154 -10.29 -12.83 1.53
C GLN A 154 -8.97 -13.56 1.29
N SER A 155 -8.48 -14.23 2.32
CA SER A 155 -7.42 -15.23 2.18
C SER A 155 -7.82 -16.35 1.23
N LEU A 156 -6.91 -16.76 0.35
CA LEU A 156 -7.12 -17.93 -0.52
C LEU A 156 -7.05 -19.24 0.27
N GLY A 157 -6.20 -19.30 1.28
CA GLY A 157 -5.95 -20.47 2.10
C GLY A 157 -4.46 -20.67 2.39
N GLU A 158 -4.13 -21.83 2.88
CA GLU A 158 -2.79 -22.17 3.35
C GLU A 158 -2.33 -23.51 2.79
N LEU A 159 -1.10 -23.60 2.34
CA LEU A 159 -0.40 -24.84 2.04
C LEU A 159 0.44 -25.21 3.25
N TRP A 160 0.12 -26.35 3.84
CA TRP A 160 0.84 -26.92 4.96
C TRP A 160 1.73 -28.06 4.48
N LEU A 161 3.04 -27.98 4.84
CA LEU A 161 4.04 -28.93 4.41
C LEU A 161 4.73 -29.49 5.65
N ASP A 162 4.59 -30.79 5.89
CA ASP A 162 5.10 -31.48 7.08
C ASP A 162 6.36 -32.27 6.73
N MET A 163 7.42 -32.10 7.53
CA MET A 163 8.65 -32.89 7.47
C MET A 163 8.99 -33.47 8.85
N PRO A 164 9.67 -34.64 8.92
CA PRO A 164 10.00 -35.31 10.21
C PRO A 164 11.23 -34.71 10.91
N HIS A 165 11.43 -33.38 10.84
CA HIS A 165 12.61 -32.68 11.37
C HIS A 165 12.22 -31.84 12.59
N LEU A 166 12.32 -32.39 13.81
CA LEU A 166 11.97 -31.66 15.04
C LEU A 166 13.12 -30.82 15.58
N HIS A 167 14.35 -31.33 15.59
CA HIS A 167 15.51 -30.68 16.15
C HIS A 167 16.51 -30.38 15.02
N VAL A 168 16.89 -29.11 14.87
CA VAL A 168 17.76 -28.67 13.77
C VAL A 168 18.85 -27.72 14.28
N GLU A 169 19.94 -27.65 13.55
CA GLU A 169 21.06 -26.77 13.82
C GLU A 169 21.23 -25.76 12.67
N ASN A 170 21.94 -24.67 12.93
CA ASN A 170 22.31 -23.68 11.92
C ASN A 170 21.11 -23.14 11.12
N TYR A 171 19.95 -22.97 11.80
CA TYR A 171 18.75 -22.47 11.16
C TYR A 171 18.91 -21.02 10.73
N LYS A 172 18.49 -20.73 9.50
CA LYS A 172 18.39 -19.38 8.96
C LYS A 172 17.24 -19.30 7.96
N ARG A 173 16.42 -18.25 8.05
CA ARG A 173 15.51 -17.84 6.98
C ARG A 173 15.84 -16.43 6.51
N SER A 174 15.69 -16.16 5.23
CA SER A 174 16.03 -14.88 4.65
C SER A 174 15.20 -14.56 3.42
N LEU A 175 15.00 -13.26 3.17
CA LEU A 175 14.47 -12.73 1.93
C LEU A 175 15.51 -11.79 1.32
N ASP A 176 16.05 -12.16 0.18
CA ASP A 176 16.96 -11.31 -0.59
C ASP A 176 16.14 -10.32 -1.43
N LEU A 177 16.20 -9.04 -1.07
CA LEU A 177 15.49 -7.97 -1.77
C LEU A 177 16.01 -7.70 -3.17
N LYS A 178 17.26 -8.13 -3.50
CA LYS A 178 17.81 -7.99 -4.88
C LYS A 178 17.24 -9.00 -5.86
N THR A 179 16.76 -10.12 -5.36
CA THR A 179 16.32 -11.23 -6.20
C THR A 179 14.87 -11.64 -5.96
N ALA A 180 14.22 -11.09 -4.91
CA ALA A 180 12.92 -11.52 -4.42
C ALA A 180 12.81 -13.03 -4.17
N VAL A 181 13.91 -13.65 -3.73
CA VAL A 181 13.98 -15.07 -3.38
C VAL A 181 14.10 -15.20 -1.87
N GLN A 182 13.16 -15.93 -1.30
CA GLN A 182 13.24 -16.34 0.10
C GLN A 182 13.98 -17.69 0.20
N GLN A 183 14.76 -17.86 1.24
CA GLN A 183 15.44 -19.10 1.56
C GLN A 183 15.29 -19.45 3.03
N THR A 184 15.05 -20.73 3.30
CA THR A 184 15.20 -21.35 4.63
C THR A 184 16.26 -22.44 4.55
N SER A 185 17.25 -22.39 5.45
CA SER A 185 18.31 -23.40 5.52
C SER A 185 18.53 -23.85 6.96
N TYR A 186 18.90 -25.12 7.13
CA TYR A 186 19.18 -25.73 8.42
C TYR A 186 19.93 -27.04 8.26
N GLN A 187 20.45 -27.57 9.35
CA GLN A 187 21.06 -28.90 9.42
C GLN A 187 20.23 -29.81 10.33
N HIS A 188 20.00 -31.04 9.90
CA HIS A 188 19.34 -32.07 10.70
C HIS A 188 20.10 -33.39 10.55
N LYS A 189 20.54 -33.97 11.69
CA LYS A 189 21.34 -35.22 11.74
C LYS A 189 22.53 -35.23 10.75
N GLY A 190 23.25 -34.10 10.67
CA GLY A 190 24.41 -33.94 9.80
C GLY A 190 24.08 -33.71 8.31
N VAL A 191 22.84 -33.68 7.90
CA VAL A 191 22.40 -33.35 6.53
C VAL A 191 21.99 -31.89 6.46
N ASN A 192 22.51 -31.14 5.46
CA ASN A 192 22.11 -29.77 5.21
C ASN A 192 20.88 -29.75 4.30
N TYR A 193 19.87 -28.98 4.68
CA TYR A 193 18.63 -28.78 3.95
C TYR A 193 18.53 -27.32 3.49
N SER A 194 18.04 -27.10 2.27
CA SER A 194 17.77 -25.78 1.72
C SER A 194 16.40 -25.81 1.05
N ARG A 195 15.61 -24.77 1.33
CA ARG A 195 14.32 -24.49 0.72
C ARG A 195 14.35 -23.11 0.12
N GLN A 196 13.94 -22.96 -1.13
CA GLN A 196 13.86 -21.68 -1.81
C GLN A 196 12.44 -21.44 -2.28
N TYR A 197 11.98 -20.20 -2.13
CA TYR A 197 10.62 -19.78 -2.45
C TYR A 197 10.67 -18.47 -3.24
N PHE A 198 9.90 -18.38 -4.29
CA PHE A 198 9.67 -17.13 -5.03
C PHE A 198 8.35 -17.21 -5.82
N ILE A 199 7.74 -16.06 -6.11
CA ILE A 199 6.57 -15.98 -6.97
C ILE A 199 6.97 -15.31 -8.28
N SER A 200 7.00 -16.09 -9.35
CA SER A 200 7.42 -15.62 -10.67
C SER A 200 6.27 -14.92 -11.40
N ALA A 201 6.46 -13.67 -11.82
CA ALA A 201 5.50 -12.98 -12.67
C ALA A 201 5.47 -13.58 -14.08
N PRO A 202 6.61 -13.85 -14.78
CA PRO A 202 6.58 -14.49 -16.09
C PRO A 202 5.93 -15.87 -16.14
N ALA A 203 6.08 -16.67 -15.07
CA ALA A 203 5.48 -18.00 -14.97
C ALA A 203 4.08 -17.99 -14.35
N ASN A 204 3.70 -16.88 -13.71
CA ASN A 204 2.48 -16.75 -12.91
C ASN A 204 2.28 -17.88 -11.90
N THR A 205 3.36 -18.28 -11.22
CA THR A 205 3.39 -19.37 -10.25
C THR A 205 4.28 -19.04 -9.07
N MET A 206 3.91 -19.53 -7.89
CA MET A 206 4.88 -19.70 -6.82
C MET A 206 5.70 -20.95 -7.06
N VAL A 207 7.02 -20.85 -6.89
CA VAL A 207 7.98 -21.93 -6.97
C VAL A 207 8.51 -22.22 -5.58
N ILE A 208 8.36 -23.47 -5.14
CA ILE A 208 8.86 -23.98 -3.87
C ILE A 208 9.86 -25.09 -4.20
N HIS A 209 11.12 -24.94 -3.79
CA HIS A 209 12.18 -25.86 -4.18
C HIS A 209 12.97 -26.34 -2.97
N TYR A 210 13.02 -27.66 -2.77
CA TYR A 210 13.70 -28.32 -1.67
C TYR A 210 14.89 -29.12 -2.16
N THR A 211 16.01 -28.98 -1.48
CA THR A 211 17.24 -29.78 -1.70
C THR A 211 17.84 -30.25 -0.39
N ALA A 212 18.58 -31.34 -0.42
CA ALA A 212 19.36 -31.85 0.69
C ALA A 212 20.78 -32.23 0.24
N SER A 213 21.77 -32.12 1.14
CA SER A 213 23.16 -32.50 0.86
C SER A 213 23.38 -34.00 0.70
N LYS A 214 22.40 -34.82 1.06
CA LYS A 214 22.39 -36.27 0.95
C LYS A 214 21.20 -36.71 0.09
N LYS A 215 21.43 -37.63 -0.84
CA LYS A 215 20.35 -38.22 -1.66
C LYS A 215 19.36 -39.00 -0.80
N LYS A 216 18.11 -39.11 -1.27
CA LYS A 216 17.03 -39.84 -0.62
C LYS A 216 16.79 -39.38 0.82
N SER A 217 16.83 -38.06 1.06
CA SER A 217 16.70 -37.47 2.39
C SER A 217 15.54 -36.49 2.50
N LEU A 218 14.73 -36.37 1.45
CA LEU A 218 13.56 -35.50 1.45
C LEU A 218 12.28 -36.35 1.55
N ASP A 219 11.73 -36.34 2.77
CA ASP A 219 10.39 -36.86 3.05
C ASP A 219 9.48 -35.66 3.36
N LEU A 220 8.38 -35.51 2.64
CA LEU A 220 7.52 -34.35 2.72
C LEU A 220 6.06 -34.75 2.49
N ASN A 221 5.18 -34.25 3.35
CA ASN A 221 3.74 -34.33 3.14
C ASN A 221 3.18 -32.94 2.96
N PHE A 222 2.17 -32.76 2.09
CA PHE A 222 1.50 -31.45 2.03
C PHE A 222 0.00 -31.55 1.74
N THR A 223 -0.75 -30.55 2.23
CA THR A 223 -2.20 -30.41 2.07
C THR A 223 -2.62 -28.97 2.08
N TRP A 224 -3.77 -28.67 1.48
CA TRP A 224 -4.40 -27.36 1.57
C TRP A 224 -5.31 -27.27 2.79
N LYS A 225 -5.32 -26.09 3.42
CA LYS A 225 -6.29 -25.69 4.44
C LYS A 225 -6.88 -24.32 4.11
N ARG A 226 -8.13 -24.14 4.46
CA ARG A 226 -8.83 -22.84 4.43
C ARG A 226 -9.90 -22.85 5.52
N ALA A 227 -10.23 -21.69 6.06
CA ALA A 227 -11.20 -21.64 7.17
C ALA A 227 -12.61 -22.06 6.73
N GLN A 228 -13.03 -21.76 5.51
CA GLN A 228 -14.39 -22.04 5.01
C GLN A 228 -14.46 -22.08 3.47
N ASP A 229 -15.60 -22.57 2.95
CA ASP A 229 -15.97 -22.49 1.52
C ASP A 229 -15.00 -23.20 0.58
N PHE A 230 -14.45 -24.35 0.96
CA PHE A 230 -13.47 -25.05 0.14
C PHE A 230 -13.58 -26.57 0.14
N SER A 231 -12.96 -27.17 -0.84
CA SER A 231 -12.57 -28.57 -0.86
C SER A 231 -11.10 -28.72 -1.28
N CYS A 232 -10.42 -29.69 -0.64
CA CYS A 232 -9.08 -30.11 -1.05
C CYS A 232 -9.17 -31.51 -1.64
N ILE A 233 -8.84 -31.64 -2.92
CA ILE A 233 -9.00 -32.89 -3.65
C ILE A 233 -7.72 -33.31 -4.37
N SER A 234 -7.47 -34.62 -4.40
CA SER A 234 -6.46 -35.21 -5.28
C SER A 234 -6.98 -35.20 -6.71
N ASP A 235 -6.21 -34.70 -7.69
CA ASP A 235 -6.65 -34.71 -9.08
C ASP A 235 -6.65 -36.13 -9.63
N PRO A 236 -7.81 -36.72 -10.02
CA PRO A 236 -7.87 -38.08 -10.53
C PRO A 236 -7.21 -38.23 -11.90
N LYS A 237 -6.98 -37.13 -12.63
CA LYS A 237 -6.35 -37.14 -13.96
C LYS A 237 -4.84 -36.96 -13.92
N ASP A 238 -4.35 -36.29 -12.89
CA ASP A 238 -2.91 -36.04 -12.70
C ASP A 238 -2.58 -36.15 -11.21
N PRO A 239 -2.13 -37.33 -10.73
CA PRO A 239 -1.86 -37.53 -9.32
C PRO A 239 -0.73 -36.66 -8.76
N SER A 240 0.02 -35.96 -9.60
CA SER A 240 1.00 -34.96 -9.15
C SER A 240 0.36 -33.64 -8.70
N GLN A 241 -0.94 -33.47 -8.84
CA GLN A 241 -1.67 -32.24 -8.51
C GLN A 241 -2.55 -32.41 -7.29
N LEU A 242 -2.47 -31.42 -6.39
CA LEU A 242 -3.37 -31.23 -5.26
C LEU A 242 -4.16 -29.95 -5.50
N ILE A 243 -5.49 -30.03 -5.53
CA ILE A 243 -6.39 -28.95 -5.90
C ILE A 243 -7.08 -28.41 -4.65
N LEU A 244 -7.01 -27.10 -4.44
CA LEU A 244 -7.92 -26.33 -3.60
C LEU A 244 -8.95 -25.70 -4.53
N GLN A 245 -10.25 -25.83 -4.23
CA GLN A 245 -11.29 -25.11 -4.97
C GLN A 245 -12.49 -24.81 -4.09
N GLY A 246 -13.23 -23.76 -4.44
CA GLY A 246 -14.40 -23.35 -3.68
C GLY A 246 -15.19 -22.24 -4.33
N GLN A 247 -16.20 -21.79 -3.62
CA GLN A 247 -17.02 -20.63 -3.97
C GLN A 247 -17.38 -19.89 -2.70
N ILE A 248 -17.13 -18.60 -2.65
CA ILE A 248 -17.42 -17.77 -1.49
C ILE A 248 -18.93 -17.79 -1.21
N GLY A 249 -19.32 -18.16 0.02
CA GLY A 249 -20.70 -18.31 0.45
C GLY A 249 -21.35 -17.11 1.11
N GLN A 250 -20.64 -15.99 1.25
CA GLN A 250 -21.12 -14.78 1.93
C GLN A 250 -22.07 -13.92 1.07
N ALA A 251 -23.01 -14.54 0.42
CA ALA A 251 -24.08 -13.81 -0.25
C ALA A 251 -25.23 -13.56 0.75
N GLU A 252 -25.79 -12.36 0.75
CA GLU A 252 -26.92 -11.99 1.62
C GLU A 252 -28.20 -12.69 1.24
N THR A 253 -28.26 -13.24 0.04
CA THR A 253 -29.37 -14.04 -0.47
C THR A 253 -28.89 -15.37 -1.03
N LYS A 254 -29.72 -16.40 -0.94
CA LYS A 254 -29.43 -17.72 -1.55
C LYS A 254 -29.19 -17.70 -3.07
N GLN A 255 -29.49 -16.57 -3.74
CA GLN A 255 -29.35 -16.39 -5.17
C GLN A 255 -28.01 -15.74 -5.57
N GLU A 256 -27.29 -15.12 -4.64
CA GLU A 256 -26.04 -14.40 -4.90
C GLU A 256 -24.84 -15.17 -4.38
N LYS A 257 -24.39 -16.14 -5.15
CA LYS A 257 -23.13 -16.85 -4.86
C LYS A 257 -21.94 -15.92 -5.20
N GLY A 258 -20.98 -15.82 -4.28
CA GLY A 258 -19.74 -15.09 -4.50
C GLY A 258 -18.82 -15.76 -5.52
N LEU A 259 -17.61 -15.24 -5.64
CA LEU A 259 -16.61 -15.73 -6.59
C LEU A 259 -16.27 -17.20 -6.37
N ARG A 260 -16.11 -17.93 -7.48
CA ARG A 260 -15.44 -19.22 -7.51
C ARG A 260 -13.92 -19.00 -7.56
N PHE A 261 -13.18 -19.88 -6.91
CA PHE A 261 -11.73 -19.86 -6.89
C PHE A 261 -11.14 -21.27 -7.00
N ALA A 262 -9.91 -21.35 -7.48
CA ALA A 262 -9.12 -22.58 -7.46
C ALA A 262 -7.63 -22.24 -7.28
N ALA A 263 -6.91 -23.19 -6.66
CA ALA A 263 -5.46 -23.25 -6.68
C ALA A 263 -5.00 -24.67 -6.94
N ILE A 264 -3.87 -24.84 -7.60
CA ILE A 264 -3.22 -26.12 -7.85
C ILE A 264 -1.80 -26.04 -7.31
N ALA A 265 -1.45 -27.01 -6.45
CA ALA A 265 -0.06 -27.33 -6.09
C ALA A 265 0.35 -28.58 -6.86
N LYS A 266 1.31 -28.45 -7.80
CA LYS A 266 1.82 -29.55 -8.63
C LYS A 266 3.26 -29.88 -8.26
N VAL A 267 3.53 -31.16 -7.97
CA VAL A 267 4.83 -31.66 -7.54
C VAL A 267 5.62 -32.26 -8.68
N TYR A 268 6.94 -32.00 -8.66
CA TYR A 268 7.95 -32.58 -9.53
C TYR A 268 9.09 -33.09 -8.67
N LEU A 269 9.55 -34.32 -8.93
CA LEU A 269 10.59 -34.98 -8.16
C LEU A 269 11.81 -35.32 -8.98
N LYS A 270 12.98 -35.23 -8.37
CA LYS A 270 14.15 -36.01 -8.77
C LYS A 270 14.40 -37.10 -7.72
N GLY A 271 14.39 -38.36 -8.14
CA GLY A 271 14.42 -39.50 -7.24
C GLY A 271 13.13 -39.60 -6.39
N GLY A 272 13.05 -40.63 -5.56
CA GLY A 272 11.92 -40.82 -4.68
C GLY A 272 10.60 -41.19 -5.37
N GLN A 273 9.55 -41.20 -4.59
CA GLN A 273 8.20 -41.46 -5.06
C GLN A 273 7.17 -40.62 -4.29
N PHE A 274 5.97 -40.51 -4.82
CA PHE A 274 4.88 -39.86 -4.12
C PHE A 274 3.57 -40.67 -4.25
N SER A 275 2.67 -40.45 -3.30
CA SER A 275 1.28 -40.87 -3.38
C SER A 275 0.35 -39.69 -3.11
N ASN A 276 -0.81 -39.63 -3.77
CA ASN A 276 -1.81 -38.60 -3.59
C ASN A 276 -3.14 -39.26 -3.22
N LYS A 277 -3.53 -39.16 -1.96
CA LYS A 277 -4.77 -39.75 -1.42
C LYS A 277 -5.42 -38.81 -0.42
N ASN A 278 -6.73 -38.75 -0.44
CA ASN A 278 -7.55 -38.03 0.55
C ASN A 278 -7.14 -36.54 0.73
N GLY A 279 -6.83 -35.84 -0.37
CA GLY A 279 -6.43 -34.44 -0.30
C GLY A 279 -5.04 -34.20 0.31
N LYS A 280 -4.16 -35.21 0.26
CA LYS A 280 -2.79 -35.11 0.76
C LYS A 280 -1.81 -35.77 -0.21
N ILE A 281 -0.72 -35.08 -0.54
CA ILE A 281 0.44 -35.67 -1.23
C ILE A 281 1.48 -36.07 -0.18
N MET A 282 2.00 -37.28 -0.28
CA MET A 282 3.07 -37.81 0.55
C MET A 282 4.23 -38.20 -0.35
N ILE A 283 5.42 -37.70 -0.04
CA ILE A 283 6.68 -37.87 -0.80
C ILE A 283 7.66 -38.60 0.11
N THR A 284 8.39 -39.58 -0.45
CA THR A 284 9.45 -40.32 0.26
C THR A 284 10.69 -40.46 -0.60
N ASP A 285 11.85 -40.46 0.06
CA ASP A 285 13.18 -40.75 -0.51
C ASP A 285 13.54 -39.82 -1.71
N ALA A 286 13.05 -38.60 -1.78
CA ALA A 286 13.40 -37.70 -2.89
C ALA A 286 14.81 -37.10 -2.74
N ASP A 287 15.44 -36.83 -3.87
CA ASP A 287 16.72 -36.09 -3.97
C ASP A 287 16.46 -34.58 -4.07
N GLU A 288 15.45 -34.19 -4.87
CA GLU A 288 14.98 -32.83 -5.00
C GLU A 288 13.44 -32.81 -5.16
N ILE A 289 12.79 -31.80 -4.62
CA ILE A 289 11.35 -31.57 -4.76
C ILE A 289 11.14 -30.15 -5.28
N THR A 290 10.35 -30.03 -6.36
CA THR A 290 9.85 -28.72 -6.81
C THR A 290 8.33 -28.74 -6.79
N ILE A 291 7.69 -27.76 -6.16
CA ILE A 291 6.24 -27.59 -6.18
C ILE A 291 5.93 -26.26 -6.87
N LEU A 292 5.10 -26.31 -7.91
CA LEU A 292 4.55 -25.12 -8.55
C LEU A 292 3.13 -24.89 -8.03
N VAL A 293 2.86 -23.68 -7.56
CA VAL A 293 1.53 -23.29 -7.07
C VAL A 293 1.01 -22.14 -7.93
N THR A 294 -0.20 -22.29 -8.45
CA THR A 294 -0.93 -21.23 -9.15
C THR A 294 -2.36 -21.12 -8.62
N ALA A 295 -2.95 -19.95 -8.75
CA ALA A 295 -4.30 -19.65 -8.29
C ALA A 295 -5.04 -18.77 -9.29
N ALA A 296 -6.37 -18.87 -9.30
CA ALA A 296 -7.25 -18.05 -10.10
C ALA A 296 -8.64 -17.95 -9.47
N THR A 297 -9.37 -16.89 -9.84
CA THR A 297 -10.79 -16.71 -9.54
C THR A 297 -11.59 -16.57 -10.84
N ASN A 298 -12.92 -16.52 -10.73
CA ASN A 298 -13.77 -16.15 -11.85
C ASN A 298 -14.11 -14.65 -11.87
N TYR A 299 -13.29 -13.81 -11.22
CA TYR A 299 -13.45 -12.36 -11.31
C TYR A 299 -13.29 -11.91 -12.78
N PRO A 300 -14.20 -11.05 -13.29
CA PRO A 300 -14.20 -10.71 -14.71
C PRO A 300 -13.04 -9.80 -15.13
N GLY A 301 -12.33 -9.21 -14.18
CA GLY A 301 -11.33 -8.16 -14.40
C GLY A 301 -11.94 -6.76 -14.36
N LEU A 302 -11.15 -5.75 -13.94
CA LEU A 302 -11.59 -4.36 -13.76
C LEU A 302 -12.30 -3.78 -15.00
N LYS A 303 -11.85 -4.12 -16.21
CA LYS A 303 -12.44 -3.63 -17.47
C LYS A 303 -13.83 -4.20 -17.76
N HIS A 304 -14.24 -5.24 -17.07
CA HIS A 304 -15.45 -5.99 -17.32
C HIS A 304 -16.44 -6.00 -16.15
N ILE A 305 -16.11 -5.32 -15.05
CA ILE A 305 -17.10 -5.09 -13.99
C ILE A 305 -18.21 -4.18 -14.52
N SER A 306 -19.47 -4.52 -14.25
CA SER A 306 -20.62 -3.78 -14.74
C SER A 306 -21.80 -3.96 -13.81
N TYR A 307 -22.76 -3.02 -13.89
CA TYR A 307 -24.06 -3.17 -13.25
C TYR A 307 -25.18 -3.02 -14.27
N PRO A 308 -26.11 -3.96 -14.36
CA PRO A 308 -26.14 -5.25 -13.64
C PRO A 308 -24.91 -6.12 -13.90
N ALA A 309 -24.55 -6.93 -12.91
CA ALA A 309 -23.42 -7.83 -13.01
C ALA A 309 -23.59 -8.81 -14.18
N GLN A 310 -22.58 -8.92 -15.03
CA GLN A 310 -22.51 -9.95 -16.06
C GLN A 310 -21.90 -11.23 -15.49
N GLN A 311 -22.48 -12.37 -15.86
CA GLN A 311 -21.96 -13.66 -15.41
C GLN A 311 -20.60 -13.94 -16.07
N SER A 312 -19.58 -14.15 -15.28
CA SER A 312 -18.25 -14.53 -15.77
C SER A 312 -18.21 -16.00 -16.16
N ASN A 313 -17.78 -16.27 -17.40
CA ASN A 313 -17.57 -17.63 -17.92
C ASN A 313 -16.19 -18.21 -17.58
N ILE A 314 -15.37 -17.48 -16.83
CA ILE A 314 -14.04 -17.95 -16.41
C ILE A 314 -14.20 -19.16 -15.50
N ASP A 315 -13.53 -20.25 -15.83
CA ASP A 315 -13.39 -21.39 -14.94
C ASP A 315 -12.00 -21.34 -14.25
N PRO A 316 -11.96 -21.08 -12.92
CA PRO A 316 -10.69 -20.91 -12.20
C PRO A 316 -9.79 -22.15 -12.30
N LEU A 317 -10.36 -23.35 -12.23
CA LEU A 317 -9.59 -24.58 -12.31
C LEU A 317 -8.94 -24.78 -13.68
N SER A 318 -9.70 -24.50 -14.76
CA SER A 318 -9.16 -24.53 -16.12
C SER A 318 -8.07 -23.47 -16.33
N THR A 319 -8.22 -22.28 -15.73
CA THR A 319 -7.19 -21.23 -15.75
C THR A 319 -5.91 -21.71 -15.08
N CYS A 320 -5.99 -22.28 -13.88
CA CYS A 320 -4.84 -22.87 -13.19
C CYS A 320 -4.16 -23.98 -14.01
N ARG A 321 -4.94 -24.88 -14.62
CA ARG A 321 -4.40 -25.94 -15.49
C ARG A 321 -3.68 -25.39 -16.73
N ASN A 322 -4.24 -24.35 -17.34
CA ASN A 322 -3.61 -23.68 -18.48
C ASN A 322 -2.29 -23.00 -18.11
N THR A 323 -2.22 -22.36 -16.93
CA THR A 323 -0.98 -21.78 -16.39
C THR A 323 0.09 -22.85 -16.19
N LEU A 324 -0.28 -24.04 -15.70
CA LEU A 324 0.67 -25.13 -15.46
C LEU A 324 1.00 -25.97 -16.71
N LYS A 325 0.20 -25.87 -17.78
CA LYS A 325 0.37 -26.66 -19.00
C LYS A 325 1.77 -26.62 -19.64
N PRO A 326 2.49 -25.47 -19.68
CA PRO A 326 3.85 -25.40 -20.21
C PRO A 326 4.86 -26.22 -19.39
N PHE A 327 4.59 -26.45 -18.10
CA PHE A 327 5.53 -27.11 -17.17
C PHE A 327 5.29 -28.61 -17.16
N LYS A 328 5.61 -29.30 -18.28
CA LYS A 328 5.64 -30.77 -18.32
C LYS A 328 6.80 -31.30 -17.50
N ASN A 329 7.98 -30.68 -17.66
CA ASN A 329 9.18 -30.85 -16.85
C ASN A 329 9.59 -29.49 -16.32
N VAL A 330 10.13 -29.44 -15.11
CA VAL A 330 10.56 -28.20 -14.48
C VAL A 330 12.07 -28.07 -14.54
N ASP A 331 12.53 -27.02 -15.21
CA ASP A 331 13.91 -26.53 -15.11
C ASP A 331 13.93 -25.42 -14.05
N TYR A 332 14.20 -25.80 -12.79
CA TYR A 332 14.24 -24.86 -11.68
C TYR A 332 15.26 -23.72 -11.90
N PRO A 333 16.52 -23.98 -12.34
CA PRO A 333 17.48 -22.93 -12.65
C PRO A 333 16.96 -21.91 -13.67
N LEU A 334 16.25 -22.37 -14.70
CA LEU A 334 15.66 -21.49 -15.71
C LEU A 334 14.53 -20.63 -15.11
N LEU A 335 13.60 -21.22 -14.39
CA LEU A 335 12.51 -20.50 -13.72
C LEU A 335 13.03 -19.42 -12.78
N LYS A 336 14.03 -19.77 -11.94
CA LYS A 336 14.66 -18.83 -11.02
C LYS A 336 15.35 -17.68 -11.76
N ARG A 337 16.06 -17.97 -12.84
CA ARG A 337 16.74 -16.96 -13.64
C ARG A 337 15.74 -15.99 -14.31
N GLN A 338 14.65 -16.50 -14.87
CA GLN A 338 13.60 -15.68 -15.49
C GLN A 338 12.89 -14.80 -14.45
N HIS A 339 12.60 -15.35 -13.27
CA HIS A 339 12.03 -14.59 -12.15
C HIS A 339 12.96 -13.44 -11.73
N ILE A 340 14.24 -13.72 -11.50
CA ILE A 340 15.21 -12.71 -11.08
C ILE A 340 15.35 -11.62 -12.16
N GLN A 341 15.42 -11.99 -13.41
CA GLN A 341 15.55 -11.04 -14.53
C GLN A 341 14.35 -10.08 -14.63
N ASP A 342 13.12 -10.60 -14.53
CA ASP A 342 11.90 -9.78 -14.51
C ASP A 342 11.88 -8.84 -13.29
N TYR A 343 12.15 -9.37 -12.12
CA TYR A 343 12.14 -8.59 -10.88
C TYR A 343 13.20 -7.48 -10.89
N GLN A 344 14.43 -7.79 -11.29
CA GLN A 344 15.55 -6.86 -11.34
C GLN A 344 15.37 -5.77 -12.39
N HIS A 345 14.54 -5.98 -13.42
CA HIS A 345 14.17 -4.92 -14.35
C HIS A 345 13.58 -3.68 -13.62
N TYR A 346 12.87 -3.88 -12.53
CA TYR A 346 12.33 -2.80 -11.70
C TYR A 346 13.27 -2.47 -10.53
N PHE A 347 13.73 -3.47 -9.80
CA PHE A 347 14.43 -3.26 -8.54
C PHE A 347 15.77 -2.53 -8.72
N ASN A 348 16.55 -2.88 -9.74
CA ASN A 348 17.89 -2.31 -9.97
C ASN A 348 17.88 -0.85 -10.48
N ARG A 349 16.69 -0.26 -10.73
CA ARG A 349 16.59 1.13 -11.19
C ARG A 349 16.98 2.15 -10.14
N VAL A 350 16.83 1.82 -8.86
CA VAL A 350 17.18 2.74 -7.76
C VAL A 350 18.00 2.00 -6.71
N ASN A 351 19.11 2.63 -6.33
CA ASN A 351 19.99 2.14 -5.30
C ASN A 351 20.27 3.24 -4.27
N LEU A 352 19.93 2.99 -2.99
CA LEU A 352 20.30 3.83 -1.85
C LEU A 352 21.45 3.15 -1.12
N SER A 353 22.51 3.91 -0.82
CA SER A 353 23.62 3.50 0.05
C SER A 353 23.87 4.60 1.07
N LEU A 354 23.83 4.26 2.33
CA LEU A 354 24.14 5.14 3.44
C LEU A 354 25.38 4.63 4.15
N ASP A 355 26.36 5.51 4.35
CA ASP A 355 27.54 5.18 5.11
C ASP A 355 27.25 5.24 6.61
N ASP A 356 27.80 4.34 7.37
CA ASP A 356 27.75 4.34 8.83
C ASP A 356 29.17 4.42 9.38
N PRO A 357 29.68 5.64 9.61
CA PRO A 357 31.07 5.83 10.07
C PRO A 357 31.29 5.28 11.48
N ASP A 358 30.25 5.19 12.29
CA ASP A 358 30.36 4.74 13.69
C ASP A 358 30.34 3.21 13.80
N GLN A 359 29.89 2.49 12.77
CA GLN A 359 29.77 1.02 12.81
C GLN A 359 30.02 0.37 11.43
N PRO A 360 31.28 0.27 11.00
CA PRO A 360 31.61 -0.24 9.67
C PRO A 360 31.32 -1.73 9.44
N ASN A 361 31.06 -2.52 10.48
CA ASN A 361 30.91 -3.98 10.40
C ASN A 361 29.78 -4.53 11.28
N ARG A 362 28.51 -4.24 10.93
CA ARG A 362 27.34 -4.92 11.54
C ARG A 362 27.01 -6.23 10.81
N SER A 363 27.99 -7.06 10.51
CA SER A 363 27.74 -8.42 10.03
C SER A 363 27.14 -9.25 11.16
N GLY A 364 25.99 -9.87 10.90
CA GLY A 364 25.47 -10.90 11.79
C GLY A 364 24.28 -10.54 12.64
N ILE A 365 23.61 -9.41 12.40
CA ILE A 365 22.41 -9.02 13.16
C ILE A 365 21.16 -9.37 12.36
N SER A 366 20.19 -10.03 12.99
CA SER A 366 18.89 -10.31 12.37
C SER A 366 18.04 -9.03 12.21
N THR A 367 17.09 -9.05 11.30
CA THR A 367 16.28 -7.86 10.99
C THR A 367 15.46 -7.37 12.17
N ASP A 368 14.85 -8.29 12.91
CA ASP A 368 14.13 -7.99 14.16
C ASP A 368 15.05 -7.43 15.27
N ALA A 369 16.28 -7.91 15.34
CA ALA A 369 17.27 -7.33 16.26
C ALA A 369 17.71 -5.91 15.85
N LEU A 370 17.79 -5.59 14.54
CA LEU A 370 18.05 -4.22 14.08
C LEU A 370 16.97 -3.24 14.52
N ILE A 371 15.69 -3.65 14.50
CA ILE A 371 14.59 -2.85 15.02
C ILE A 371 14.77 -2.62 16.55
N SER A 372 15.13 -3.66 17.29
CA SER A 372 15.38 -3.56 18.72
C SER A 372 16.55 -2.62 19.05
N LEU A 373 17.65 -2.70 18.30
CA LEU A 373 18.79 -1.80 18.42
C LEU A 373 18.44 -0.34 18.15
N THR A 374 17.49 -0.08 17.25
CA THR A 374 16.97 1.28 17.00
C THR A 374 16.42 1.89 18.28
N LYS A 375 15.64 1.14 19.05
CA LYS A 375 15.10 1.58 20.36
C LYS A 375 16.19 1.76 21.39
N GLU A 376 17.09 0.81 21.51
CA GLU A 376 18.16 0.83 22.51
C GLU A 376 19.11 2.01 22.33
N HIS A 377 19.51 2.29 21.10
CA HIS A 377 20.46 3.37 20.79
C HIS A 377 19.83 4.71 20.44
N GLN A 378 18.49 4.79 20.40
CA GLN A 378 17.73 5.97 19.97
C GLN A 378 18.23 6.53 18.60
N LYS A 379 18.71 5.65 17.75
CA LYS A 379 19.26 5.96 16.42
C LYS A 379 18.96 4.82 15.47
N ILE A 380 18.53 5.14 14.26
CA ILE A 380 18.28 4.12 13.24
C ILE A 380 19.63 3.71 12.62
N PRO A 381 19.98 2.41 12.58
CA PRO A 381 21.11 1.95 11.80
C PRO A 381 20.95 2.32 10.31
N SER A 382 22.00 2.86 9.69
CA SER A 382 21.98 3.25 8.26
C SER A 382 21.56 2.07 7.34
N GLU A 383 21.98 0.86 7.68
CA GLU A 383 21.56 -0.39 7.03
C GLU A 383 20.03 -0.58 7.11
N LEU A 384 19.40 -0.29 8.24
CA LEU A 384 17.97 -0.48 8.41
C LEU A 384 17.17 0.56 7.61
N ILE A 385 17.62 1.81 7.51
CA ILE A 385 17.00 2.82 6.63
C ILE A 385 17.05 2.35 5.17
N THR A 386 18.23 1.88 4.73
CA THR A 386 18.43 1.35 3.37
C THR A 386 17.55 0.14 3.08
N LYS A 387 17.46 -0.80 4.03
CA LYS A 387 16.56 -1.97 3.93
C LYS A 387 15.10 -1.55 3.88
N PHE A 388 14.68 -0.65 4.75
CA PHE A 388 13.29 -0.19 4.84
C PHE A 388 12.83 0.51 3.55
N PHE A 389 13.68 1.39 2.99
CA PHE A 389 13.45 2.03 1.69
C PHE A 389 13.30 1.01 0.56
N GLN A 390 14.26 0.09 0.45
CA GLN A 390 14.23 -0.92 -0.62
C GLN A 390 13.15 -1.98 -0.39
N PHE A 391 12.75 -2.22 0.86
CA PHE A 391 11.64 -3.11 1.18
C PHE A 391 10.30 -2.53 0.70
N GLY A 392 10.03 -1.23 0.89
CA GLY A 392 8.82 -0.61 0.34
C GLY A 392 8.79 -0.67 -1.20
N ARG A 393 9.93 -0.48 -1.88
CA ARG A 393 10.02 -0.71 -3.34
C ARG A 393 9.74 -2.17 -3.70
N TYR A 394 10.30 -3.11 -2.95
CA TYR A 394 10.02 -4.54 -3.09
C TYR A 394 8.53 -4.85 -2.94
N LEU A 395 7.87 -4.28 -1.92
CA LEU A 395 6.45 -4.50 -1.67
C LEU A 395 5.58 -3.98 -2.83
N LEU A 396 5.90 -2.82 -3.42
CA LEU A 396 5.18 -2.30 -4.57
C LEU A 396 5.38 -3.17 -5.82
N ILE A 397 6.62 -3.61 -6.08
CA ILE A 397 6.93 -4.54 -7.18
C ILE A 397 6.17 -5.86 -7.01
N SER A 398 5.98 -6.31 -5.78
CA SER A 398 5.33 -7.59 -5.47
C SER A 398 3.81 -7.52 -5.44
N SER A 399 3.21 -6.36 -5.14
CA SER A 399 1.75 -6.21 -4.95
C SER A 399 1.03 -5.48 -6.08
N SER A 400 1.74 -4.75 -6.94
CA SER A 400 1.11 -3.92 -7.98
C SER A 400 1.83 -4.09 -9.32
N ARG A 401 1.25 -4.88 -10.20
CA ARG A 401 1.79 -5.14 -11.55
C ARG A 401 0.74 -4.82 -12.61
N PRO A 402 1.12 -4.30 -13.79
CA PRO A 402 0.19 -4.05 -14.89
C PRO A 402 -0.69 -5.27 -15.21
N GLY A 403 -2.00 -5.05 -15.36
CA GLY A 403 -2.97 -6.10 -15.67
C GLY A 403 -3.59 -6.79 -14.45
N HIS A 404 -3.17 -6.45 -13.24
CA HIS A 404 -3.69 -6.98 -11.98
C HIS A 404 -4.38 -5.88 -11.14
N MET A 405 -4.87 -6.27 -9.96
CA MET A 405 -5.45 -5.31 -9.00
C MET A 405 -4.36 -4.39 -8.43
N PRO A 406 -4.70 -3.15 -8.03
CA PRO A 406 -3.79 -2.31 -7.27
C PRO A 406 -3.58 -2.86 -5.85
N ALA A 407 -2.53 -2.38 -5.18
CA ALA A 407 -2.30 -2.65 -3.77
C ALA A 407 -3.46 -2.10 -2.93
N ASN A 408 -4.15 -2.99 -2.20
CA ASN A 408 -5.22 -2.62 -1.26
C ASN A 408 -4.63 -2.14 0.09
N LEU A 409 -5.47 -1.96 1.11
CA LEU A 409 -5.06 -1.50 2.44
C LEU A 409 -3.98 -2.39 3.10
N GLN A 410 -3.90 -3.66 2.71
CA GLN A 410 -2.88 -4.61 3.15
C GLN A 410 -1.94 -5.05 2.01
N GLY A 411 -1.85 -4.25 0.96
CA GLY A 411 -1.11 -4.58 -0.26
C GLY A 411 -1.82 -5.69 -1.04
N MET A 412 -1.56 -6.91 -0.68
CA MET A 412 -2.26 -8.10 -1.13
C MET A 412 -2.18 -9.24 -0.09
N TRP A 413 -1.57 -8.98 1.06
CA TRP A 413 -1.30 -9.99 2.10
C TRP A 413 -2.30 -9.84 3.25
N ALA A 414 -3.31 -10.70 3.29
CA ALA A 414 -4.31 -10.80 4.34
C ALA A 414 -4.59 -12.25 4.64
N TRP A 415 -4.54 -12.65 5.92
CA TRP A 415 -4.77 -14.04 6.31
C TRP A 415 -6.21 -14.31 6.77
N GLN A 416 -6.94 -13.25 7.14
CA GLN A 416 -8.31 -13.36 7.61
C GLN A 416 -9.31 -13.58 6.47
N MET A 417 -10.50 -14.07 6.81
CA MET A 417 -11.67 -14.05 5.92
C MET A 417 -12.36 -12.68 5.95
N ASP A 418 -12.30 -12.02 7.11
CA ASP A 418 -12.78 -10.66 7.35
C ASP A 418 -11.62 -9.84 7.91
N PRO A 419 -10.72 -9.33 7.07
CA PRO A 419 -9.58 -8.53 7.51
C PRO A 419 -10.03 -7.16 8.02
N PRO A 420 -9.20 -6.50 8.85
CA PRO A 420 -9.46 -5.13 9.28
C PRO A 420 -9.79 -4.22 8.10
N TRP A 421 -10.86 -3.41 8.24
CA TRP A 421 -11.41 -2.53 7.19
C TRP A 421 -11.61 -3.24 5.85
N ASN A 422 -11.98 -4.54 5.88
CA ASN A 422 -12.20 -5.38 4.71
C ASN A 422 -10.98 -5.50 3.76
N ALA A 423 -9.79 -5.01 4.14
CA ALA A 423 -8.62 -4.79 3.28
C ALA A 423 -9.01 -4.03 2.00
N ASP A 424 -9.82 -3.01 2.13
CA ASP A 424 -10.42 -2.24 1.04
C ASP A 424 -9.43 -1.31 0.30
N PHE A 425 -9.95 -0.51 -0.61
CA PHE A 425 -9.26 0.59 -1.22
C PHE A 425 -9.73 1.89 -0.57
N HIS A 426 -9.13 2.26 0.56
CA HIS A 426 -9.45 3.49 1.28
C HIS A 426 -8.93 4.71 0.52
N THR A 427 -9.84 5.60 0.08
CA THR A 427 -9.56 6.70 -0.86
C THR A 427 -9.42 8.06 -0.19
N ASN A 428 -9.45 8.12 1.14
CA ASN A 428 -9.26 9.37 1.86
C ASN A 428 -7.79 9.62 2.26
N ILE A 429 -6.88 8.67 2.03
CA ILE A 429 -5.41 8.76 2.18
C ILE A 429 -4.67 7.48 1.75
N ASN A 430 -5.12 6.30 2.22
CA ASN A 430 -4.31 5.08 2.23
C ASN A 430 -3.98 4.58 0.82
N LEU A 431 -4.98 4.46 -0.06
CA LEU A 431 -4.77 4.05 -1.45
C LEU A 431 -3.83 5.00 -2.19
N GLN A 432 -3.98 6.30 -1.98
CA GLN A 432 -3.10 7.30 -2.58
C GLN A 432 -1.66 7.16 -2.08
N MET A 433 -1.48 6.97 -0.76
CA MET A 433 -0.17 6.79 -0.14
C MET A 433 0.55 5.55 -0.67
N ASN A 434 -0.16 4.46 -0.99
CA ASN A 434 0.42 3.27 -1.59
C ASN A 434 1.20 3.58 -2.88
N TYR A 435 0.84 4.64 -3.59
CA TYR A 435 1.42 4.99 -4.88
C TYR A 435 2.34 6.22 -4.87
N TRP A 436 2.55 6.88 -3.72
CA TRP A 436 3.49 8.01 -3.64
C TRP A 436 4.93 7.66 -4.06
N PRO A 437 5.46 6.45 -3.78
CA PRO A 437 6.79 6.10 -4.26
C PRO A 437 6.86 5.72 -5.74
N ALA A 438 5.73 5.46 -6.41
CA ALA A 438 5.73 4.86 -7.74
C ALA A 438 6.53 5.66 -8.78
N GLU A 439 6.29 6.96 -8.87
CA GLU A 439 7.00 7.81 -9.82
C GLU A 439 8.40 8.17 -9.34
N LEU A 440 8.50 8.72 -8.13
CA LEU A 440 9.75 9.21 -7.56
C LEU A 440 10.81 8.09 -7.42
N ALA A 441 10.40 6.88 -7.02
CA ALA A 441 11.29 5.73 -6.87
C ALA A 441 11.43 4.88 -8.16
N ASN A 442 11.13 5.46 -9.33
CA ASN A 442 11.34 4.89 -10.68
C ASN A 442 10.63 3.55 -10.92
N LEU A 443 9.35 3.51 -10.56
CA LEU A 443 8.45 2.34 -10.68
C LEU A 443 7.14 2.73 -11.39
N SER A 444 7.20 3.65 -12.33
CA SER A 444 6.04 4.28 -13.00
C SER A 444 5.04 3.26 -13.59
N GLU A 445 5.51 2.14 -14.14
CA GLU A 445 4.65 1.11 -14.72
C GLU A 445 3.78 0.43 -13.66
N LEU A 446 4.24 0.41 -12.39
CA LEU A 446 3.51 -0.20 -11.28
C LEU A 446 2.38 0.71 -10.76
N HIS A 447 2.28 1.93 -11.25
CA HIS A 447 1.16 2.84 -11.01
C HIS A 447 -0.08 2.49 -11.86
N GLN A 448 0.13 1.74 -12.96
CA GLN A 448 -0.92 1.39 -13.93
C GLN A 448 -2.15 0.69 -13.29
N PRO A 449 -2.02 -0.25 -12.33
CA PRO A 449 -3.17 -0.87 -11.69
C PRO A 449 -4.12 0.13 -11.00
N LEU A 450 -3.57 1.19 -10.38
CA LEU A 450 -4.39 2.27 -9.80
C LEU A 450 -5.17 3.02 -10.88
N PHE A 451 -4.55 3.30 -12.03
CA PHE A 451 -5.23 3.96 -13.15
C PHE A 451 -6.33 3.07 -13.74
N ASP A 452 -6.12 1.75 -13.78
CA ASP A 452 -7.10 0.80 -14.26
C ASP A 452 -8.30 0.69 -13.30
N LEU A 453 -8.06 0.64 -11.98
CA LEU A 453 -9.14 0.74 -10.97
C LEU A 453 -9.88 2.07 -11.10
N THR A 454 -9.18 3.20 -11.13
CA THR A 454 -9.79 4.53 -11.25
C THR A 454 -10.68 4.63 -12.50
N THR A 455 -10.21 4.10 -13.63
CA THR A 455 -10.99 4.06 -14.86
C THR A 455 -12.23 3.18 -14.73
N ALA A 456 -12.11 2.02 -14.08
CA ALA A 456 -13.22 1.10 -13.85
C ALA A 456 -14.31 1.68 -12.94
N LEU A 457 -13.94 2.59 -12.02
CA LEU A 457 -14.89 3.27 -11.12
C LEU A 457 -15.74 4.33 -11.81
N ILE A 458 -15.33 4.87 -12.95
CA ILE A 458 -16.02 5.98 -13.62
C ILE A 458 -17.50 5.70 -13.87
N PRO A 459 -17.92 4.59 -14.52
CA PRO A 459 -19.34 4.34 -14.80
C PRO A 459 -20.21 4.21 -13.52
N PHE A 460 -19.61 3.68 -12.44
CA PHE A 460 -20.30 3.57 -11.14
C PHE A 460 -20.37 4.93 -10.46
N GLY A 461 -19.29 5.69 -10.50
CA GLY A 461 -19.20 7.04 -9.95
C GLY A 461 -20.12 8.04 -10.67
N GLU A 462 -20.30 7.92 -11.98
CA GLU A 462 -21.28 8.72 -12.75
C GLU A 462 -22.71 8.44 -12.28
N ARG A 463 -23.04 7.16 -12.04
CA ARG A 463 -24.34 6.79 -11.48
C ARG A 463 -24.54 7.36 -10.08
N THR A 464 -23.51 7.30 -9.24
CA THR A 464 -23.53 7.86 -7.89
C THR A 464 -23.69 9.38 -7.93
N ALA A 465 -22.91 10.08 -8.76
CA ALA A 465 -23.01 11.52 -8.95
C ALA A 465 -24.43 11.95 -9.37
N HIS A 466 -25.01 11.25 -10.34
CA HIS A 466 -26.35 11.54 -10.82
C HIS A 466 -27.43 11.24 -9.78
N THR A 467 -27.35 10.08 -9.11
CA THR A 467 -28.41 9.60 -8.21
C THR A 467 -28.43 10.34 -6.88
N LEU A 468 -27.26 10.55 -6.28
CA LEU A 468 -27.17 11.19 -4.95
C LEU A 468 -27.15 12.71 -5.04
N TYR A 469 -26.48 13.26 -6.06
CA TYR A 469 -26.18 14.70 -6.14
C TYR A 469 -26.86 15.42 -7.31
N GLY A 470 -27.38 14.68 -8.29
CA GLY A 470 -27.92 15.26 -9.53
C GLY A 470 -26.85 15.91 -10.40
N ALA A 471 -25.58 15.57 -10.17
CA ALA A 471 -24.42 16.15 -10.82
C ALA A 471 -23.94 15.32 -12.02
N LYS A 472 -23.19 15.95 -12.91
CA LYS A 472 -22.42 15.32 -13.99
C LYS A 472 -21.12 14.76 -13.46
N GLY A 473 -20.33 14.13 -14.36
CA GLY A 473 -19.06 13.55 -14.02
C GLY A 473 -19.17 12.37 -13.07
N TRP A 474 -18.11 12.07 -12.30
CA TRP A 474 -18.06 10.87 -11.45
C TRP A 474 -17.51 11.18 -10.06
N VAL A 475 -18.00 10.44 -9.06
CA VAL A 475 -17.62 10.56 -7.65
C VAL A 475 -17.30 9.21 -7.04
N VAL A 476 -16.31 9.20 -6.16
CA VAL A 476 -16.02 8.13 -5.21
C VAL A 476 -15.88 8.78 -3.83
N HIS A 477 -16.40 8.13 -2.80
CA HIS A 477 -16.31 8.59 -1.43
C HIS A 477 -15.07 8.04 -0.74
N HIS A 478 -15.05 7.90 0.59
CA HIS A 478 -13.85 7.59 1.37
C HIS A 478 -13.27 6.20 1.16
N LEU A 479 -14.00 5.27 0.54
CA LEU A 479 -13.54 3.92 0.21
C LEU A 479 -14.18 3.39 -1.09
N THR A 480 -13.58 2.33 -1.63
CA THR A 480 -14.11 1.52 -2.73
C THR A 480 -13.63 0.08 -2.62
N ASP A 481 -14.13 -0.79 -3.49
CA ASP A 481 -13.80 -2.21 -3.56
C ASP A 481 -13.54 -2.70 -5.00
N ALA A 482 -13.34 -4.00 -5.15
CA ALA A 482 -13.17 -4.63 -6.47
C ALA A 482 -14.43 -4.60 -7.34
N TRP A 483 -15.60 -4.26 -6.78
CA TRP A 483 -16.90 -4.30 -7.46
C TRP A 483 -17.40 -2.95 -7.92
N GLY A 484 -16.63 -1.89 -7.66
CA GLY A 484 -17.00 -0.54 -8.07
C GLY A 484 -17.95 0.16 -7.11
N TYR A 485 -17.83 -0.08 -5.82
CA TYR A 485 -18.59 0.65 -4.81
C TYR A 485 -18.12 2.10 -4.75
N THR A 486 -19.03 3.06 -4.97
CA THR A 486 -18.71 4.49 -5.04
C THR A 486 -19.59 5.38 -4.15
N ALA A 487 -20.64 4.82 -3.53
CA ALA A 487 -21.51 5.54 -2.60
C ALA A 487 -20.83 5.77 -1.23
N PRO A 488 -21.37 6.66 -0.38
CA PRO A 488 -20.94 6.76 1.02
C PRO A 488 -21.15 5.44 1.78
N ALA A 489 -20.18 5.03 2.59
CA ALA A 489 -20.17 3.82 3.40
C ALA A 489 -19.86 4.14 4.87
N ASP A 490 -20.09 3.19 5.78
CA ASP A 490 -19.65 3.15 7.17
C ASP A 490 -20.09 4.34 8.04
N GLY A 491 -21.22 4.98 7.68
CA GLY A 491 -21.80 6.11 8.40
C GLY A 491 -21.50 7.46 7.75
N VAL A 492 -22.06 8.53 8.34
CA VAL A 492 -22.00 9.88 7.75
C VAL A 492 -20.59 10.44 7.57
N GLN A 493 -19.62 9.94 8.29
CA GLN A 493 -18.19 10.25 8.07
C GLN A 493 -17.70 9.75 6.70
N GLY A 494 -18.41 8.78 6.12
CA GLY A 494 -18.16 8.31 4.77
C GLY A 494 -18.67 9.24 3.67
N ILE A 495 -19.47 10.26 4.00
CA ILE A 495 -19.93 11.30 3.07
C ILE A 495 -18.80 12.30 2.84
N TRP A 496 -17.81 11.88 2.10
CA TRP A 496 -16.67 12.68 1.70
C TRP A 496 -16.48 12.56 0.19
N PRO A 497 -17.06 13.46 -0.61
CA PRO A 497 -17.17 13.29 -2.07
C PRO A 497 -15.89 13.70 -2.83
N MET A 498 -14.73 13.52 -2.21
CA MET A 498 -13.44 13.98 -2.75
C MET A 498 -12.53 12.84 -3.23
N GLY A 499 -12.90 11.58 -3.01
CA GLY A 499 -12.08 10.43 -3.42
C GLY A 499 -11.78 10.42 -4.91
N SER A 500 -12.76 10.72 -5.78
CA SER A 500 -12.54 10.83 -7.22
C SER A 500 -11.59 11.97 -7.58
N ALA A 501 -11.74 13.14 -6.95
CA ALA A 501 -10.92 14.31 -7.22
C ALA A 501 -9.46 14.10 -6.82
N TRP A 502 -9.21 13.34 -5.76
CA TRP A 502 -7.84 12.99 -5.35
C TRP A 502 -7.24 11.88 -6.21
N LEU A 503 -8.00 10.80 -6.48
CA LEU A 503 -7.55 9.73 -7.38
C LEU A 503 -7.22 10.25 -8.79
N ALA A 504 -7.98 11.21 -9.28
CA ALA A 504 -7.76 11.82 -10.59
C ALA A 504 -6.43 12.60 -10.71
N GLN A 505 -5.75 12.89 -9.60
CA GLN A 505 -4.45 13.55 -9.62
C GLN A 505 -3.29 12.59 -9.88
N HIS A 506 -3.43 11.31 -9.58
CA HIS A 506 -2.38 10.31 -9.82
C HIS A 506 -2.01 10.17 -11.31
N PRO A 507 -2.95 10.12 -12.28
CA PRO A 507 -2.59 10.12 -13.70
C PRO A 507 -1.89 11.42 -14.14
N TRP A 508 -2.23 12.58 -13.56
CA TRP A 508 -1.50 13.82 -13.81
C TRP A 508 -0.07 13.74 -13.30
N GLU A 509 0.11 13.24 -12.08
CA GLU A 509 1.43 13.03 -11.50
C GLU A 509 2.30 12.13 -12.40
N HIS A 510 1.76 11.02 -12.87
CA HIS A 510 2.45 10.16 -13.84
C HIS A 510 2.88 10.93 -15.10
N TYR A 511 2.00 11.76 -15.66
CA TYR A 511 2.36 12.61 -16.80
C TYR A 511 3.51 13.57 -16.47
N THR A 512 3.52 14.18 -15.29
CA THR A 512 4.57 15.15 -14.91
C THR A 512 5.95 14.51 -14.82
N PHE A 513 6.03 13.23 -14.43
CA PHE A 513 7.27 12.48 -14.36
C PHE A 513 7.68 11.83 -15.69
N THR A 514 6.75 11.47 -16.55
CA THR A 514 7.04 10.77 -17.79
C THR A 514 7.09 11.68 -19.01
N GLY A 515 6.23 12.72 -19.03
CA GLY A 515 5.99 13.56 -20.18
C GLY A 515 5.19 12.84 -21.29
N ASP A 516 4.56 11.70 -21.00
CA ASP A 516 3.78 10.93 -21.98
C ASP A 516 2.49 11.66 -22.35
N ARG A 517 2.54 12.35 -23.48
CA ARG A 517 1.43 13.15 -23.99
C ARG A 517 0.26 12.28 -24.51
N GLN A 518 0.55 11.06 -24.97
CA GLN A 518 -0.49 10.12 -25.39
C GLN A 518 -1.28 9.63 -24.18
N PHE A 519 -0.61 9.21 -23.14
CA PHE A 519 -1.23 8.85 -21.86
C PHE A 519 -2.05 10.02 -21.30
N LEU A 520 -1.51 11.24 -21.32
CA LEU A 520 -2.25 12.44 -20.89
C LEU A 520 -3.56 12.58 -21.65
N LYS A 521 -3.54 12.45 -22.98
CA LYS A 521 -4.71 12.60 -23.84
C LYS A 521 -5.75 11.51 -23.66
N GLU A 522 -5.30 10.25 -23.63
CA GLU A 522 -6.20 9.10 -23.71
C GLU A 522 -6.69 8.63 -22.35
N LYS A 523 -5.92 8.86 -21.29
CA LYS A 523 -6.25 8.36 -19.95
C LYS A 523 -6.36 9.47 -18.90
N ALA A 524 -5.31 10.26 -18.67
CA ALA A 524 -5.27 11.19 -17.55
C ALA A 524 -6.32 12.31 -17.69
N TYR A 525 -6.37 12.98 -18.82
CA TYR A 525 -7.27 14.12 -19.01
C TYR A 525 -8.76 13.75 -18.94
N PRO A 526 -9.25 12.65 -19.55
CA PRO A 526 -10.65 12.23 -19.37
C PRO A 526 -11.03 11.93 -17.91
N ILE A 527 -10.14 11.28 -17.15
CA ILE A 527 -10.34 10.99 -15.72
C ILE A 527 -10.49 12.28 -14.93
N MET A 528 -9.53 13.23 -15.11
CA MET A 528 -9.52 14.51 -14.40
C MET A 528 -10.72 15.38 -14.78
N LYS A 529 -11.04 15.49 -16.06
CA LYS A 529 -12.18 16.27 -16.56
C LYS A 529 -13.49 15.76 -15.99
N GLY A 530 -13.66 14.44 -15.93
CA GLY A 530 -14.85 13.82 -15.34
C GLY A 530 -14.99 14.14 -13.85
N ALA A 531 -13.92 14.03 -13.06
CA ALA A 531 -13.92 14.40 -11.64
C ALA A 531 -14.18 15.91 -11.44
N ALA A 532 -13.55 16.76 -12.26
CA ALA A 532 -13.75 18.23 -12.21
C ALA A 532 -15.21 18.63 -12.55
N ASN A 533 -15.84 17.97 -13.53
CA ASN A 533 -17.23 18.21 -13.85
C ASN A 533 -18.15 17.90 -12.66
N PHE A 534 -17.89 16.78 -11.94
CA PHE A 534 -18.64 16.46 -10.73
C PHE A 534 -18.47 17.57 -9.68
N ILE A 535 -17.24 17.95 -9.39
CA ILE A 535 -16.94 18.96 -8.38
C ILE A 535 -17.62 20.30 -8.70
N MET A 536 -17.53 20.77 -9.94
CA MET A 536 -18.15 22.05 -10.34
C MET A 536 -19.70 22.04 -10.25
N ASP A 537 -20.32 20.89 -10.50
CA ASP A 537 -21.78 20.73 -10.37
C ASP A 537 -22.21 20.54 -8.88
N PHE A 538 -21.34 19.94 -8.04
CA PHE A 538 -21.64 19.65 -6.63
C PHE A 538 -21.46 20.86 -5.71
N MET A 539 -20.44 21.71 -5.98
CA MET A 539 -20.17 22.89 -5.15
C MET A 539 -21.34 23.86 -5.12
N VAL A 540 -21.51 24.52 -3.98
CA VAL A 540 -22.51 25.56 -3.75
C VAL A 540 -21.85 26.87 -3.34
N LYS A 541 -22.57 27.97 -3.54
CA LYS A 541 -22.13 29.28 -3.06
C LYS A 541 -22.48 29.47 -1.61
N ILE A 542 -21.55 30.07 -0.86
CA ILE A 542 -21.81 30.50 0.51
C ILE A 542 -22.91 31.58 0.50
N PRO A 543 -23.96 31.46 1.37
CA PRO A 543 -25.03 32.44 1.48
C PRO A 543 -24.54 33.85 1.79
N LYS A 544 -25.27 34.89 1.33
CA LYS A 544 -24.89 36.30 1.48
C LYS A 544 -24.70 36.77 2.92
N ASN A 545 -25.37 36.14 3.87
CA ASN A 545 -25.36 36.45 5.31
C ASN A 545 -24.24 35.71 6.08
N LYS A 546 -23.38 35.01 5.41
CA LYS A 546 -22.26 34.25 6.01
C LYS A 546 -20.92 34.88 5.64
N PRO A 547 -19.85 34.67 6.45
CA PRO A 547 -18.48 34.97 6.03
C PRO A 547 -18.14 34.32 4.70
N PHE A 548 -17.28 34.97 3.90
CA PHE A 548 -16.89 34.49 2.56
C PHE A 548 -18.08 34.32 1.57
N ALA A 549 -19.11 35.16 1.70
CA ALA A 549 -20.26 35.12 0.82
C ALA A 549 -19.84 35.10 -0.67
N ASN A 550 -20.54 34.31 -1.47
CA ASN A 550 -20.34 34.07 -2.90
C ASN A 550 -19.09 33.26 -3.30
N TYR A 551 -18.24 32.81 -2.36
CA TYR A 551 -17.23 31.79 -2.68
C TYR A 551 -17.90 30.41 -2.89
N TRP A 552 -17.25 29.60 -3.73
CA TRP A 552 -17.65 28.20 -3.96
C TRP A 552 -17.03 27.30 -2.91
N ILE A 553 -17.85 26.40 -2.37
CA ILE A 553 -17.44 25.39 -1.35
C ILE A 553 -18.16 24.07 -1.56
N THR A 554 -17.64 23.03 -0.99
CA THR A 554 -18.34 21.73 -0.82
C THR A 554 -19.34 21.81 0.33
N ASN A 555 -20.53 21.24 0.13
CA ASN A 555 -21.56 21.10 1.15
C ASN A 555 -22.55 19.96 0.74
N PRO A 556 -22.72 18.88 1.54
CA PRO A 556 -21.99 18.56 2.77
C PRO A 556 -20.58 18.06 2.52
N SER A 557 -19.73 18.10 3.54
CA SER A 557 -18.44 17.44 3.57
C SER A 557 -17.96 17.16 5.00
N HIS A 558 -16.83 16.49 5.10
CA HIS A 558 -16.17 16.07 6.31
C HIS A 558 -14.65 16.20 6.15
N SER A 559 -13.94 16.68 7.18
CA SER A 559 -12.49 16.60 7.18
C SER A 559 -12.07 15.24 7.72
N PRO A 560 -11.57 14.33 6.90
CA PRO A 560 -11.15 13.00 7.40
C PRO A 560 -10.07 13.11 8.48
N GLU A 561 -10.21 12.56 9.72
CA GLU A 561 -11.48 12.03 10.24
C GLU A 561 -11.81 12.75 11.57
N ASN A 562 -11.44 14.03 11.65
CA ASN A 562 -11.55 14.83 12.88
C ASN A 562 -12.97 15.41 13.06
N SER A 563 -13.24 15.81 14.31
CA SER A 563 -14.50 16.44 14.73
C SER A 563 -14.20 17.78 15.39
N PHE A 564 -15.23 18.61 15.49
CA PHE A 564 -15.15 19.95 16.08
C PHE A 564 -16.34 20.23 16.98
N LYS A 565 -16.20 21.25 17.82
CA LYS A 565 -17.28 21.76 18.68
C LYS A 565 -17.97 22.95 17.99
N LEU A 566 -19.28 22.88 17.90
CA LEU A 566 -20.13 23.98 17.48
C LEU A 566 -20.28 25.02 18.62
N PRO A 567 -20.66 26.26 18.30
CA PRO A 567 -20.86 27.32 19.32
C PRO A 567 -21.86 26.93 20.41
N ASN A 568 -22.82 26.05 20.14
CA ASN A 568 -23.79 25.54 21.11
C ASN A 568 -23.23 24.39 21.98
N GLY A 569 -21.97 23.98 21.78
CA GLY A 569 -21.29 22.90 22.49
C GLY A 569 -21.50 21.50 21.91
N GLU A 570 -22.29 21.34 20.85
CA GLU A 570 -22.47 20.07 20.17
C GLU A 570 -21.19 19.70 19.39
N ILE A 571 -20.89 18.39 19.33
CA ILE A 571 -19.81 17.85 18.52
C ILE A 571 -20.34 17.44 17.17
N SER A 572 -19.67 17.87 16.11
CA SER A 572 -19.95 17.48 14.73
C SER A 572 -18.66 17.17 13.98
N SER A 573 -18.74 16.25 13.02
CA SER A 573 -17.71 16.03 11.98
C SER A 573 -18.19 16.51 10.60
N PHE A 574 -19.47 16.78 10.45
CA PHE A 574 -20.18 17.02 9.21
C PHE A 574 -20.46 18.51 9.02
N THR A 575 -19.96 19.11 7.94
CA THR A 575 -19.99 20.56 7.75
C THR A 575 -19.93 20.96 6.27
N TYR A 576 -19.55 22.19 5.99
CA TYR A 576 -19.28 22.75 4.67
C TYR A 576 -17.90 23.40 4.63
N GLY A 577 -17.34 23.53 3.41
CA GLY A 577 -16.13 24.35 3.19
C GLY A 577 -14.89 23.81 3.93
N VAL A 578 -14.68 22.49 3.88
CA VAL A 578 -13.52 21.84 4.46
C VAL A 578 -12.24 22.25 3.70
N THR A 579 -11.18 22.56 4.44
CA THR A 579 -9.92 23.03 3.85
C THR A 579 -9.28 22.00 2.93
N MET A 580 -9.28 20.72 3.30
CA MET A 580 -8.77 19.64 2.46
C MET A 580 -9.48 19.60 1.10
N ASP A 581 -10.80 19.74 1.09
CA ASP A 581 -11.58 19.75 -0.14
C ASP A 581 -11.15 20.88 -1.07
N SER A 582 -11.05 22.11 -0.53
CA SER A 582 -10.64 23.27 -1.30
C SER A 582 -9.23 23.12 -1.89
N GLN A 583 -8.33 22.49 -1.15
CA GLN A 583 -6.97 22.21 -1.61
C GLN A 583 -6.96 21.14 -2.73
N ILE A 584 -7.70 20.03 -2.57
CA ILE A 584 -7.83 18.98 -3.60
C ILE A 584 -8.45 19.56 -4.88
N ILE A 585 -9.53 20.34 -4.73
CA ILE A 585 -10.22 20.99 -5.87
C ILE A 585 -9.29 21.94 -6.60
N ARG A 586 -8.53 22.75 -5.88
CA ARG A 586 -7.58 23.69 -6.46
C ARG A 586 -6.55 22.99 -7.33
N ASP A 587 -5.92 21.91 -6.83
CA ASP A 587 -4.96 21.15 -7.60
C ASP A 587 -5.61 20.48 -8.82
N LEU A 588 -6.79 19.86 -8.66
CA LEU A 588 -7.50 19.24 -9.77
C LEU A 588 -7.81 20.24 -10.90
N LEU A 589 -8.32 21.43 -10.56
CA LEU A 589 -8.67 22.43 -11.55
C LEU A 589 -7.42 23.03 -12.23
N ILE A 590 -6.34 23.28 -11.49
CA ILE A 590 -5.04 23.70 -12.05
C ILE A 590 -4.52 22.62 -13.02
N ASN A 591 -4.54 21.36 -12.62
CA ASN A 591 -4.10 20.24 -13.44
C ASN A 591 -4.95 20.11 -14.73
N CYS A 592 -6.26 20.33 -14.65
CA CYS A 592 -7.15 20.35 -15.81
C CYS A 592 -6.83 21.51 -16.77
N ILE A 593 -6.57 22.69 -16.24
CA ILE A 593 -6.17 23.88 -17.05
C ILE A 593 -4.86 23.59 -17.77
N GLU A 594 -3.86 23.10 -17.08
CA GLU A 594 -2.57 22.77 -17.67
C GLU A 594 -2.69 21.64 -18.72
N ALA A 595 -3.39 20.55 -18.38
CA ALA A 595 -3.60 19.43 -19.31
C ALA A 595 -4.31 19.86 -20.59
N SER A 596 -5.40 20.64 -20.47
CA SER A 596 -6.13 21.16 -21.63
C SER A 596 -5.29 22.12 -22.47
N THR A 597 -4.41 22.90 -21.83
CA THR A 597 -3.46 23.80 -22.52
C THR A 597 -2.41 23.01 -23.28
N VAL A 598 -1.78 22.01 -22.63
CA VAL A 598 -0.81 21.11 -23.28
C VAL A 598 -1.42 20.38 -24.47
N LEU A 599 -2.64 19.89 -24.31
CA LEU A 599 -3.35 19.16 -25.37
C LEU A 599 -3.98 20.05 -26.44
N GLN A 600 -4.15 21.37 -26.17
CA GLN A 600 -4.82 22.34 -27.01
C GLN A 600 -6.29 21.96 -27.28
N VAL A 601 -7.02 21.56 -26.23
CA VAL A 601 -8.43 21.14 -26.29
C VAL A 601 -9.29 21.89 -25.27
N ASP A 602 -10.61 21.82 -25.41
CA ASP A 602 -11.63 22.18 -24.42
C ASP A 602 -11.47 23.59 -23.79
N GLU A 603 -11.31 24.61 -24.63
CA GLU A 603 -11.10 25.99 -24.17
C GLU A 603 -12.22 26.48 -23.23
N THR A 604 -13.50 26.19 -23.56
CA THR A 604 -14.64 26.56 -22.71
C THR A 604 -14.55 25.91 -21.32
N PHE A 605 -14.20 24.63 -21.25
CA PHE A 605 -14.00 23.95 -19.97
C PHE A 605 -12.83 24.54 -19.19
N ARG A 606 -11.74 24.88 -19.87
CA ARG A 606 -10.59 25.56 -19.26
C ARG A 606 -10.97 26.89 -18.63
N GLN A 607 -11.79 27.72 -19.35
CA GLN A 607 -12.32 28.98 -18.82
C GLN A 607 -13.20 28.75 -17.58
N GLN A 608 -14.08 27.74 -17.60
CA GLN A 608 -14.90 27.36 -16.43
C GLN A 608 -14.03 26.99 -15.21
N CYS A 609 -12.97 26.21 -15.41
CA CYS A 609 -12.02 25.87 -14.35
C CYS A 609 -11.34 27.14 -13.80
N GLN A 610 -10.90 28.08 -14.64
CA GLN A 610 -10.29 29.34 -14.23
C GLN A 610 -11.25 30.22 -13.43
N GLU A 611 -12.49 30.38 -13.87
CA GLU A 611 -13.52 31.14 -13.16
C GLU A 611 -13.89 30.52 -11.81
N THR A 612 -13.92 29.20 -11.74
CA THR A 612 -14.16 28.46 -10.50
C THR A 612 -13.01 28.66 -9.50
N LEU A 613 -11.77 28.57 -9.95
CA LEU A 613 -10.59 28.81 -9.13
C LEU A 613 -10.57 30.21 -8.49
N GLN A 614 -10.98 31.25 -9.23
CA GLN A 614 -11.04 32.62 -8.70
C GLN A 614 -12.04 32.78 -7.56
N LYS A 615 -13.06 31.92 -7.50
CA LYS A 615 -14.11 31.93 -6.49
C LYS A 615 -14.01 30.80 -5.48
N LEU A 616 -12.99 29.96 -5.58
CA LEU A 616 -12.75 28.87 -4.63
C LEU A 616 -12.09 29.47 -3.39
N ILE A 617 -12.62 29.10 -2.21
CA ILE A 617 -12.12 29.62 -0.93
C ILE A 617 -10.61 29.31 -0.78
N PRO A 618 -9.77 30.31 -0.41
CA PRO A 618 -8.36 30.06 -0.17
C PRO A 618 -8.13 29.37 1.18
N THR A 619 -6.98 28.73 1.34
CA THR A 619 -6.52 28.19 2.62
C THR A 619 -6.42 29.34 3.65
N GLN A 620 -7.03 29.15 4.84
CA GLN A 620 -7.09 30.15 5.89
C GLN A 620 -6.09 29.83 7.01
N ILE A 621 -5.60 30.90 7.65
CA ILE A 621 -4.80 30.83 8.90
C ILE A 621 -5.67 31.30 10.05
N SER A 622 -5.74 30.51 11.12
CA SER A 622 -6.45 30.88 12.35
C SER A 622 -5.78 32.09 13.01
N ALA A 623 -6.53 33.14 13.22
CA ALA A 623 -6.07 34.30 13.97
C ALA A 623 -5.82 33.98 15.47
N LYS A 624 -6.45 32.94 15.99
CA LYS A 624 -6.32 32.52 17.39
C LYS A 624 -5.04 31.72 17.65
N THR A 625 -4.71 30.82 16.69
CA THR A 625 -3.66 29.81 16.90
C THR A 625 -2.47 29.98 15.97
N GLY A 626 -2.63 30.73 14.87
CA GLY A 626 -1.63 30.83 13.80
C GLY A 626 -1.45 29.56 12.99
N ARG A 627 -2.33 28.56 13.16
CA ARG A 627 -2.33 27.28 12.42
C ARG A 627 -3.18 27.38 11.15
N ILE A 628 -2.99 26.47 10.22
CA ILE A 628 -3.94 26.27 9.11
C ILE A 628 -5.30 25.85 9.69
N MET A 629 -6.36 26.51 9.28
CA MET A 629 -7.72 26.16 9.67
C MET A 629 -8.15 24.86 8.98
N GLU A 630 -8.71 23.92 9.70
CA GLU A 630 -9.19 22.66 9.17
C GLU A 630 -10.57 22.79 8.51
N TRP A 631 -11.38 23.71 9.02
CA TRP A 631 -12.73 24.02 8.52
C TRP A 631 -12.84 25.50 8.16
N ILE A 632 -13.92 25.84 7.49
CA ILE A 632 -14.18 27.22 7.06
C ILE A 632 -14.33 28.21 8.22
N GLU A 633 -14.85 27.74 9.34
CA GLU A 633 -14.92 28.47 10.59
C GLU A 633 -13.86 27.98 11.55
N ASP A 634 -13.33 28.89 12.39
CA ASP A 634 -12.24 28.60 13.32
C ASP A 634 -12.78 27.87 14.57
N TYR A 635 -13.30 26.66 14.34
CA TYR A 635 -13.87 25.78 15.38
C TYR A 635 -12.77 25.24 16.31
N GLU A 636 -13.20 24.87 17.54
CA GLU A 636 -12.39 24.12 18.47
C GLU A 636 -12.37 22.64 18.03
N GLU A 637 -11.18 22.10 17.78
CA GLU A 637 -10.98 20.69 17.46
C GLU A 637 -11.32 19.83 18.68
N THR A 638 -11.98 18.67 18.47
CA THR A 638 -12.22 17.71 19.57
C THR A 638 -10.96 16.92 19.91
N GLU A 639 -10.07 16.71 18.92
CA GLU A 639 -8.82 15.98 19.05
C GLU A 639 -7.69 16.74 18.35
N VAL A 640 -7.00 17.59 19.10
CA VAL A 640 -5.92 18.45 18.54
C VAL A 640 -4.74 17.64 17.99
N ASN A 641 -4.47 16.46 18.59
CA ASN A 641 -3.42 15.52 18.17
C ASN A 641 -3.96 14.40 17.29
N HIS A 642 -5.07 14.63 16.56
CA HIS A 642 -5.67 13.65 15.67
C HIS A 642 -4.64 13.11 14.65
N ARG A 643 -4.74 11.82 14.34
CA ARG A 643 -3.82 11.13 13.42
C ARG A 643 -3.86 11.65 11.97
N HIS A 644 -5.02 12.15 11.50
CA HIS A 644 -5.12 12.80 10.21
C HIS A 644 -4.67 14.26 10.24
N THR A 645 -3.98 14.67 9.18
CA THR A 645 -3.52 16.05 8.92
C THR A 645 -4.11 16.58 7.62
N SER A 646 -5.39 16.30 7.40
CA SER A 646 -6.12 16.47 6.14
C SER A 646 -6.03 17.88 5.55
N HIS A 647 -6.12 18.92 6.41
CA HIS A 647 -6.01 20.33 6.02
C HIS A 647 -4.60 20.76 5.62
N LEU A 648 -3.61 19.85 5.65
CA LEU A 648 -2.26 20.04 5.12
C LEU A 648 -2.04 19.32 3.78
N PHE A 649 -3.10 18.84 3.12
CA PHE A 649 -3.01 18.28 1.76
C PHE A 649 -2.25 19.21 0.81
N GLY A 650 -2.47 20.52 0.90
CA GLY A 650 -1.79 21.52 0.07
C GLY A 650 -0.27 21.61 0.29
N LEU A 651 0.26 21.10 1.42
CA LEU A 651 1.68 20.93 1.67
C LEU A 651 2.21 19.61 1.08
N HIS A 652 1.52 18.50 1.38
CA HIS A 652 1.81 17.18 0.82
C HIS A 652 0.53 16.32 0.75
N PRO A 653 0.21 15.68 -0.40
CA PRO A 653 0.98 15.60 -1.65
C PRO A 653 0.88 16.83 -2.56
N GLY A 654 -0.02 17.77 -2.28
CA GLY A 654 -0.13 19.03 -3.03
C GLY A 654 1.16 19.87 -3.01
N SER A 655 1.12 21.01 -3.70
CA SER A 655 2.25 21.94 -3.77
C SER A 655 1.85 23.41 -3.56
N GLN A 656 0.64 23.63 -3.02
CA GLN A 656 0.08 24.96 -2.76
C GLN A 656 0.78 25.68 -1.59
N ILE A 657 1.26 24.88 -0.64
CA ILE A 657 2.00 25.36 0.53
C ILE A 657 3.47 25.02 0.32
N SER A 658 4.32 26.03 0.26
CA SER A 658 5.75 25.87 0.12
C SER A 658 6.53 26.99 0.77
N ILE A 659 7.72 26.72 1.23
CA ILE A 659 8.62 27.74 1.81
C ILE A 659 8.93 28.84 0.80
N ALA A 660 9.11 28.47 -0.48
CA ALA A 660 9.52 29.41 -1.52
C ALA A 660 8.38 30.33 -1.98
N ASN A 661 7.15 29.81 -2.16
CA ASN A 661 6.07 30.55 -2.83
C ASN A 661 5.00 31.03 -1.86
N THR A 662 4.81 30.40 -0.70
CA THR A 662 3.77 30.73 0.28
C THR A 662 4.31 30.62 1.72
N PRO A 663 5.35 31.43 2.10
CA PRO A 663 6.04 31.26 3.38
C PRO A 663 5.14 31.39 4.61
N ASP A 664 4.11 32.25 4.57
CA ASP A 664 3.17 32.44 5.68
C ASP A 664 2.34 31.16 5.88
N LEU A 665 1.88 30.52 4.81
CA LEU A 665 1.17 29.24 4.88
C LEU A 665 2.11 28.10 5.32
N ALA A 666 3.38 28.13 4.91
CA ALA A 666 4.37 27.15 5.36
C ALA A 666 4.64 27.26 6.86
N GLU A 667 4.75 28.47 7.39
CA GLU A 667 4.90 28.70 8.84
C GLU A 667 3.64 28.26 9.62
N ALA A 668 2.45 28.53 9.10
CA ALA A 668 1.20 28.10 9.70
C ALA A 668 1.06 26.56 9.66
N ALA A 669 1.49 25.91 8.58
CA ALA A 669 1.55 24.46 8.46
C ALA A 669 2.52 23.84 9.46
N LYS A 670 3.69 24.44 9.69
CA LYS A 670 4.65 24.04 10.73
C LYS A 670 4.00 24.07 12.11
N LYS A 671 3.30 25.16 12.46
CA LYS A 671 2.56 25.28 13.73
C LYS A 671 1.47 24.19 13.85
N THR A 672 0.81 23.86 12.76
CA THR A 672 -0.20 22.80 12.71
C THR A 672 0.45 21.44 12.99
N LEU A 673 1.56 21.10 12.35
CA LEU A 673 2.27 19.84 12.58
C LEU A 673 2.78 19.71 14.01
N LEU A 674 3.34 20.79 14.57
CA LEU A 674 3.76 20.80 16.00
C LEU A 674 2.57 20.54 16.94
N SER A 675 1.40 21.08 16.62
CA SER A 675 0.17 20.86 17.40
C SER A 675 -0.35 19.41 17.27
N ARG A 676 -0.22 18.79 16.09
CA ARG A 676 -0.56 17.38 15.85
C ARG A 676 0.39 16.42 16.57
N GLY A 677 1.62 16.88 16.87
CA GLY A 677 2.64 16.12 17.59
C GLY A 677 3.21 14.95 16.79
N ASP A 678 4.14 14.24 17.42
CA ASP A 678 5.00 13.24 16.79
C ASP A 678 4.54 11.79 16.99
N HIS A 679 3.33 11.59 17.48
CA HIS A 679 2.69 10.30 17.66
C HIS A 679 1.66 10.05 16.56
N GLY A 680 1.26 8.80 16.37
CA GLY A 680 0.22 8.42 15.44
C GLY A 680 0.29 6.96 15.02
N THR A 681 -0.49 6.62 14.01
CA THR A 681 -0.43 5.34 13.31
C THR A 681 0.73 5.33 12.33
N GLY A 682 1.12 4.17 11.80
CA GLY A 682 2.24 4.08 10.88
C GLY A 682 2.11 5.00 9.67
N TRP A 683 0.97 4.94 8.96
CA TRP A 683 0.73 5.83 7.82
C TRP A 683 0.68 7.32 8.19
N SER A 684 0.17 7.64 9.39
CA SER A 684 0.13 9.02 9.87
C SER A 684 1.53 9.59 10.06
N LEU A 685 2.44 8.80 10.66
CA LEU A 685 3.84 9.17 10.78
C LEU A 685 4.49 9.34 9.40
N ALA A 686 4.27 8.38 8.48
CA ALA A 686 4.77 8.46 7.12
C ALA A 686 4.30 9.74 6.39
N TRP A 687 3.03 10.14 6.55
CA TRP A 687 2.52 11.39 5.98
C TRP A 687 3.20 12.62 6.60
N LYS A 688 3.31 12.67 7.92
CA LYS A 688 3.99 13.78 8.62
C LYS A 688 5.47 13.88 8.22
N ILE A 689 6.19 12.77 8.00
CA ILE A 689 7.57 12.79 7.49
C ILE A 689 7.62 13.50 6.14
N ASN A 690 6.73 13.16 5.21
CA ASN A 690 6.65 13.82 3.91
C ASN A 690 6.35 15.33 4.04
N MET A 691 5.48 15.73 4.97
CA MET A 691 5.17 17.13 5.25
C MET A 691 6.37 17.89 5.82
N TRP A 692 7.09 17.31 6.78
CA TRP A 692 8.31 17.91 7.33
C TRP A 692 9.41 18.02 6.29
N ASN A 693 9.52 17.04 5.38
CA ASN A 693 10.43 17.13 4.24
C ASN A 693 10.12 18.34 3.37
N ARG A 694 8.84 18.64 3.10
CA ARG A 694 8.41 19.82 2.34
C ARG A 694 8.64 21.15 3.06
N LEU A 695 8.79 21.12 4.38
CA LEU A 695 9.22 22.22 5.21
C LEU A 695 10.75 22.27 5.40
N HIS A 696 11.51 21.43 4.70
CA HIS A 696 12.98 21.32 4.74
C HIS A 696 13.54 21.08 6.16
N ASP A 697 12.73 20.44 7.03
CA ASP A 697 13.16 20.08 8.39
C ASP A 697 13.56 18.59 8.44
N GLY A 698 14.79 18.31 8.01
CA GLY A 698 15.33 16.96 7.95
C GLY A 698 15.52 16.30 9.31
N GLU A 699 15.76 17.10 10.36
CA GLU A 699 15.94 16.54 11.72
C GLU A 699 14.59 16.06 12.27
N HIS A 700 13.53 16.83 12.10
CA HIS A 700 12.19 16.44 12.49
C HIS A 700 11.69 15.23 11.68
N SER A 701 11.95 15.24 10.37
CA SER A 701 11.66 14.11 9.48
C SER A 701 12.36 12.82 9.94
N TYR A 702 13.63 12.89 10.32
CA TYR A 702 14.38 11.75 10.85
C TYR A 702 13.82 11.27 12.19
N GLN A 703 13.44 12.19 13.08
CA GLN A 703 12.82 11.83 14.36
C GLN A 703 11.51 11.04 14.17
N LEU A 704 10.67 11.48 13.21
CA LEU A 704 9.44 10.75 12.90
C LEU A 704 9.71 9.41 12.19
N LEU A 705 10.75 9.32 11.35
CA LEU A 705 11.20 8.05 10.77
C LEU A 705 11.68 7.09 11.86
N TYR A 706 12.38 7.60 12.88
CA TYR A 706 12.76 6.82 14.05
C TYR A 706 11.52 6.30 14.78
N ASN A 707 10.52 7.14 15.06
CA ASN A 707 9.27 6.74 15.73
C ASN A 707 8.51 5.68 14.92
N LEU A 708 8.48 5.80 13.58
CA LEU A 708 7.84 4.84 12.69
C LEU A 708 8.56 3.48 12.75
N ILE A 709 9.89 3.47 12.61
CA ILE A 709 10.66 2.22 12.60
C ILE A 709 10.68 1.57 13.98
N SER A 710 10.80 2.36 15.06
CA SER A 710 10.85 1.82 16.42
C SER A 710 9.49 1.31 16.90
N ASP A 711 8.40 2.03 16.65
CA ASP A 711 7.13 1.80 17.33
C ASP A 711 6.00 1.30 16.42
N LYS A 712 6.14 1.50 15.11
CA LYS A 712 5.12 1.18 14.11
C LYS A 712 5.60 0.24 13.01
N THR A 713 6.68 -0.50 13.27
CA THR A 713 7.19 -1.51 12.33
C THR A 713 7.14 -2.89 12.98
N LEU A 714 6.52 -3.84 12.29
CA LEU A 714 6.42 -5.24 12.70
C LEU A 714 7.76 -5.98 12.46
N PRO A 715 7.98 -7.14 13.09
CA PRO A 715 9.25 -7.87 12.98
C PRO A 715 9.69 -8.18 11.54
N ASN A 716 8.75 -8.32 10.60
CA ASN A 716 8.99 -8.56 9.18
C ASN A 716 9.13 -7.27 8.34
N LEU A 717 9.25 -6.11 8.97
CA LEU A 717 9.28 -4.76 8.42
C LEU A 717 7.95 -4.25 7.82
N PHE A 718 6.85 -4.94 7.97
CA PHE A 718 5.55 -4.36 7.65
C PHE A 718 5.22 -3.20 8.59
N ASP A 719 4.51 -2.21 8.07
CA ASP A 719 3.95 -1.11 8.85
C ASP A 719 2.82 -1.57 9.77
N ASN A 720 2.64 -0.88 10.88
CA ASN A 720 1.62 -1.19 11.87
C ASN A 720 0.79 0.05 12.23
N HIS A 721 -0.46 0.04 11.78
CA HIS A 721 -1.43 1.07 12.20
C HIS A 721 -1.57 1.16 13.75
N PRO A 722 -1.85 0.18 14.63
CA PRO A 722 -2.21 -1.23 14.55
C PRO A 722 -3.70 -1.50 14.20
N PRO A 723 -4.09 -2.64 13.62
CA PRO A 723 -3.22 -3.70 13.12
C PRO A 723 -2.51 -3.33 11.81
N PHE A 724 -1.81 -4.28 11.15
CA PHE A 724 -1.11 -4.10 9.90
C PHE A 724 -1.91 -3.36 8.83
N GLN A 725 -1.30 -2.31 8.28
CA GLN A 725 -1.65 -1.64 7.05
C GLN A 725 -0.36 -1.37 6.26
N ILE A 726 -0.40 -1.46 4.94
CA ILE A 726 0.83 -1.38 4.12
C ILE A 726 1.24 0.04 3.74
N ASP A 727 0.32 0.97 3.82
CA ASP A 727 0.45 2.34 3.35
C ASP A 727 1.61 3.10 4.02
N GLY A 728 1.86 2.86 5.31
CA GLY A 728 3.01 3.43 6.00
C GLY A 728 4.36 2.98 5.40
N ASN A 729 4.48 1.74 4.92
CA ASN A 729 5.67 1.29 4.20
C ASN A 729 5.91 2.10 2.91
N PHE A 730 4.87 2.30 2.11
CA PHE A 730 4.95 3.04 0.85
C PHE A 730 5.16 4.54 1.09
N GLY A 731 4.42 5.12 2.04
CA GLY A 731 4.56 6.52 2.42
C GLY A 731 5.95 6.86 2.94
N ALA A 732 6.54 5.99 3.77
CA ALA A 732 7.90 6.18 4.26
C ALA A 732 8.97 5.97 3.18
N THR A 733 8.74 5.08 2.22
CA THR A 733 9.63 4.94 1.04
C THR A 733 9.66 6.22 0.22
N ALA A 734 8.51 6.84 -0.04
CA ALA A 734 8.42 8.14 -0.67
C ALA A 734 9.11 9.22 0.18
N ALA A 735 8.89 9.21 1.50
CA ALA A 735 9.48 10.17 2.43
C ALA A 735 11.01 10.11 2.45
N ILE A 736 11.62 8.92 2.51
CA ILE A 736 13.08 8.77 2.45
C ILE A 736 13.63 9.32 1.11
N ALA A 737 12.92 9.10 0.01
CA ALA A 737 13.31 9.68 -1.27
C ALA A 737 13.15 11.21 -1.28
N GLU A 738 12.07 11.77 -0.71
CA GLU A 738 11.85 13.24 -0.63
C GLU A 738 12.77 13.95 0.35
N MET A 739 13.39 13.27 1.31
CA MET A 739 14.49 13.85 2.08
C MET A 739 15.67 14.25 1.18
N LEU A 740 15.85 13.51 0.08
CA LEU A 740 17.01 13.61 -0.80
C LEU A 740 16.72 14.34 -2.11
N LEU A 741 15.49 14.26 -2.62
CA LEU A 741 15.10 14.87 -3.91
C LEU A 741 13.63 15.30 -3.89
N GLN A 742 13.40 16.59 -4.16
CA GLN A 742 12.06 17.14 -4.39
C GLN A 742 11.97 17.85 -5.75
N SER A 743 10.76 17.92 -6.33
CA SER A 743 10.56 18.58 -7.63
C SER A 743 9.12 19.07 -7.86
N GLN A 744 8.35 19.30 -6.81
CA GLN A 744 6.95 19.73 -6.90
C GLN A 744 6.78 21.25 -7.03
N VAL A 745 7.74 22.02 -6.53
CA VAL A 745 7.72 23.47 -6.61
C VAL A 745 8.09 23.93 -8.01
N ARG A 746 7.50 25.02 -8.46
CA ARG A 746 7.84 25.67 -9.74
C ARG A 746 8.48 27.03 -9.52
N ASP A 747 9.39 27.38 -10.42
CA ASP A 747 10.00 28.71 -10.46
C ASP A 747 9.05 29.76 -11.10
N LYS A 748 9.50 31.00 -11.19
CA LYS A 748 8.76 32.10 -11.81
C LYS A 748 8.44 31.91 -13.30
N ASN A 749 9.16 31.04 -13.98
CA ASN A 749 8.96 30.68 -15.38
C ASN A 749 8.10 29.43 -15.56
N ASN A 750 7.50 28.93 -14.47
CA ASN A 750 6.68 27.71 -14.44
C ASN A 750 7.45 26.41 -14.73
N ASN A 751 8.79 26.39 -14.57
CA ASN A 751 9.60 25.17 -14.65
C ASN A 751 9.64 24.48 -13.28
N TYR A 752 9.72 23.14 -13.28
CA TYR A 752 9.91 22.37 -12.06
C TYR A 752 11.28 22.65 -11.45
N LEU A 753 11.31 23.01 -10.17
CA LEU A 753 12.52 23.22 -9.39
C LEU A 753 12.99 21.87 -8.82
N ILE A 754 14.17 21.42 -9.23
CA ILE A 754 14.79 20.18 -8.75
C ILE A 754 15.61 20.53 -7.51
N GLU A 755 15.11 20.15 -6.34
CA GLU A 755 15.75 20.45 -5.06
C GLU A 755 16.58 19.27 -4.60
N LEU A 756 17.89 19.48 -4.46
CA LEU A 756 18.86 18.46 -4.06
C LEU A 756 19.09 18.52 -2.56
N LEU A 757 18.90 17.40 -1.86
CA LEU A 757 19.08 17.24 -0.42
C LEU A 757 18.29 18.25 0.44
N PRO A 758 17.00 18.53 0.10
CA PRO A 758 16.25 19.59 0.77
C PRO A 758 16.01 19.34 2.26
N ALA A 759 15.90 18.08 2.68
CA ALA A 759 15.62 17.69 4.06
C ALA A 759 16.58 16.60 4.56
N LEU A 760 17.86 16.69 4.20
CA LEU A 760 18.87 15.75 4.66
C LEU A 760 19.12 15.94 6.16
N SER A 761 18.98 14.85 6.96
CA SER A 761 19.31 14.85 8.39
C SER A 761 20.82 14.66 8.63
N LYS A 762 21.31 15.25 9.72
CA LYS A 762 22.68 15.02 10.25
C LYS A 762 22.94 13.54 10.59
N ASN A 763 21.89 12.77 10.83
CA ASN A 763 22.00 11.33 11.07
C ASN A 763 22.21 10.51 9.78
N MET A 764 22.19 11.16 8.62
CA MET A 764 22.50 10.57 7.31
C MET A 764 23.64 11.35 6.64
N PRO A 765 24.82 11.45 7.30
CA PRO A 765 25.84 12.41 6.91
C PRO A 765 26.46 12.13 5.54
N SER A 766 26.55 10.88 5.13
CA SER A 766 27.20 10.48 3.88
C SER A 766 26.46 9.34 3.21
N GLY A 767 26.47 9.36 1.88
CA GLY A 767 25.79 8.31 1.10
C GLY A 767 25.61 8.68 -0.35
N SER A 768 24.86 7.83 -1.02
CA SER A 768 24.44 8.05 -2.40
C SER A 768 23.06 7.48 -2.65
N ILE A 769 22.34 8.12 -3.55
CA ILE A 769 21.12 7.57 -4.14
C ILE A 769 21.21 7.70 -5.66
N GLU A 770 20.92 6.61 -6.34
CA GLU A 770 20.97 6.55 -7.80
C GLU A 770 19.61 6.18 -8.36
N GLY A 771 19.23 6.79 -9.48
CA GLY A 771 18.07 6.40 -10.28
C GLY A 771 16.72 6.96 -9.84
N LEU A 772 16.66 7.90 -8.87
CA LEU A 772 15.41 8.60 -8.56
C LEU A 772 14.90 9.37 -9.79
N LYS A 773 13.61 9.64 -9.80
CA LYS A 773 12.97 10.48 -10.81
C LYS A 773 12.56 11.83 -10.25
N ALA A 774 12.70 12.85 -11.06
CA ALA A 774 12.12 14.16 -10.84
C ALA A 774 11.09 14.50 -11.92
N ARG A 775 10.13 15.36 -11.59
CA ARG A 775 9.18 15.90 -12.57
C ARG A 775 9.92 16.54 -13.73
N GLY A 776 9.34 16.54 -14.91
CA GLY A 776 10.04 16.94 -16.13
C GLY A 776 10.75 15.79 -16.85
N GLY A 777 10.62 14.54 -16.38
CA GLY A 777 11.21 13.36 -17.02
C GLY A 777 12.71 13.20 -16.77
N ILE A 778 13.18 13.54 -15.58
CA ILE A 778 14.60 13.60 -15.26
C ILE A 778 14.97 12.44 -14.33
N THR A 779 16.02 11.67 -14.66
CA THR A 779 16.64 10.72 -13.73
C THR A 779 17.74 11.42 -12.97
N VAL A 780 17.79 11.24 -11.65
CA VAL A 780 18.69 11.96 -10.74
C VAL A 780 19.50 10.98 -9.90
N ASN A 781 20.81 11.16 -9.89
CA ASN A 781 21.75 10.50 -8.98
C ASN A 781 22.37 11.55 -8.09
N ILE A 782 22.50 11.29 -6.79
CA ILE A 782 23.02 12.24 -5.81
C ILE A 782 24.06 11.53 -4.95
N HIS A 783 25.23 12.17 -4.75
CA HIS A 783 26.27 11.74 -3.81
C HIS A 783 26.54 12.89 -2.85
N TRP A 784 26.53 12.60 -1.57
CA TRP A 784 26.82 13.57 -0.51
C TRP A 784 27.81 13.00 0.51
N ASN A 785 28.54 13.88 1.16
CA ASN A 785 29.49 13.54 2.19
C ASN A 785 29.54 14.65 3.26
N ASN A 786 29.56 14.29 4.52
CA ASN A 786 29.52 15.21 5.66
C ASN A 786 28.39 16.25 5.54
N GLY A 787 27.18 15.79 5.22
CA GLY A 787 25.99 16.64 5.09
C GLY A 787 25.96 17.54 3.85
N SER A 788 26.94 17.42 2.94
CA SER A 788 27.08 18.31 1.80
C SER A 788 27.08 17.56 0.46
N LEU A 789 26.40 18.13 -0.52
CA LEU A 789 26.43 17.64 -1.89
C LEU A 789 27.88 17.54 -2.39
N GLN A 790 28.26 16.39 -2.89
CA GLN A 790 29.53 16.22 -3.63
C GLN A 790 29.30 16.34 -5.13
N LYS A 791 28.30 15.63 -5.61
CA LYS A 791 27.96 15.58 -7.03
C LYS A 791 26.52 15.11 -7.18
N ALA A 792 25.79 15.76 -8.09
CA ALA A 792 24.57 15.17 -8.65
C ALA A 792 24.71 14.98 -10.16
N GLN A 793 24.01 14.00 -10.69
CA GLN A 793 23.93 13.73 -12.14
C GLN A 793 22.47 13.73 -12.52
N LEU A 794 22.08 14.61 -13.44
CA LEU A 794 20.75 14.73 -13.98
C LEU A 794 20.74 14.20 -15.42
N LEU A 795 19.89 13.25 -15.72
CA LEU A 795 19.71 12.69 -17.08
C LEU A 795 18.29 13.00 -17.57
N PRO A 796 18.09 14.07 -18.34
CA PRO A 796 16.76 14.44 -18.87
C PRO A 796 16.35 13.51 -20.01
N ASN A 797 15.05 13.15 -20.07
CA ASN A 797 14.46 12.42 -21.17
C ASN A 797 13.99 13.31 -22.34
N ARG A 798 14.12 14.65 -22.19
CA ARG A 798 13.80 15.67 -23.19
C ARG A 798 14.75 16.85 -23.06
N THR A 799 14.96 17.59 -24.16
CA THR A 799 15.75 18.83 -24.14
C THR A 799 14.92 19.97 -23.57
N GLY A 800 15.50 20.77 -22.66
CA GLY A 800 14.85 21.91 -22.02
C GLY A 800 15.61 22.44 -20.81
N PRO A 801 15.11 23.51 -20.18
CA PRO A 801 15.73 24.09 -18.98
C PRO A 801 15.62 23.12 -17.79
N LEU A 802 16.70 23.03 -17.03
CA LEU A 802 16.79 22.36 -15.74
C LEU A 802 16.99 23.43 -14.68
N CYS A 803 15.98 23.68 -13.86
CA CYS A 803 16.06 24.58 -12.73
C CYS A 803 16.42 23.78 -11.49
N ILE A 804 17.55 24.04 -10.87
CA ILE A 804 18.13 23.22 -9.81
C ILE A 804 18.37 24.08 -8.58
N SER A 805 17.97 23.59 -7.42
CA SER A 805 18.19 24.22 -6.12
C SER A 805 19.05 23.33 -5.23
N TYR A 806 20.00 23.95 -4.53
CA TYR A 806 20.78 23.34 -3.47
C TYR A 806 21.17 24.40 -2.43
N ALA A 807 20.97 24.09 -1.15
CA ALA A 807 21.30 24.97 -0.02
C ALA A 807 20.77 26.41 -0.19
N GLY A 808 19.53 26.56 -0.66
CA GLY A 808 18.84 27.85 -0.86
C GLY A 808 19.29 28.65 -2.10
N LYS A 809 20.24 28.15 -2.87
CA LYS A 809 20.69 28.79 -4.13
C LYS A 809 20.12 28.03 -5.34
N GLN A 810 19.84 28.79 -6.41
CA GLN A 810 19.25 28.25 -7.64
C GLN A 810 20.15 28.52 -8.85
N ILE A 811 20.16 27.56 -9.78
CA ILE A 811 20.82 27.68 -11.08
C ILE A 811 19.88 27.19 -12.18
N GLU A 812 20.02 27.72 -13.39
CA GLU A 812 19.37 27.20 -14.59
C GLU A 812 20.42 26.72 -15.58
N ILE A 813 20.27 25.50 -16.10
CA ILE A 813 21.17 24.90 -17.08
C ILE A 813 20.33 24.28 -18.20
N MET A 814 20.73 24.45 -19.45
CA MET A 814 20.06 23.76 -20.56
C MET A 814 20.43 22.27 -20.60
N GLY A 815 19.44 21.42 -20.32
CA GLY A 815 19.57 19.96 -20.48
C GLY A 815 19.34 19.52 -21.92
N THR A 816 20.10 18.53 -22.38
CA THR A 816 19.90 17.87 -23.66
C THR A 816 19.42 16.45 -23.44
N GLN A 817 18.40 16.02 -24.16
CA GLN A 817 17.85 14.67 -24.08
C GLN A 817 18.94 13.60 -24.13
N GLY A 818 18.95 12.68 -23.16
CA GLY A 818 19.87 11.55 -23.07
C GLY A 818 21.31 11.93 -22.71
N LYS A 819 21.62 13.22 -22.45
CA LYS A 819 22.96 13.65 -22.02
C LYS A 819 22.96 14.01 -20.55
N ALA A 820 23.87 13.42 -19.80
CA ALA A 820 23.99 13.68 -18.38
C ALA A 820 24.56 15.10 -18.14
N VAL A 821 23.92 15.82 -17.21
CA VAL A 821 24.38 17.11 -16.68
C VAL A 821 24.94 16.87 -15.29
N ILE A 822 26.17 17.28 -15.05
CA ILE A 822 26.84 17.11 -13.76
C ILE A 822 26.69 18.40 -12.97
N ILE A 823 26.22 18.29 -11.75
CA ILE A 823 26.03 19.38 -10.80
C ILE A 823 26.98 19.17 -9.63
N THR A 824 27.74 20.24 -9.33
CA THR A 824 28.63 20.30 -8.16
C THR A 824 28.36 21.55 -7.34
N PRO A 825 28.72 21.61 -6.05
CA PRO A 825 28.49 22.80 -5.21
C PRO A 825 29.07 24.11 -5.78
N GLN A 826 30.16 24.01 -6.52
CA GLN A 826 30.83 25.16 -7.13
C GLN A 826 29.94 25.94 -8.10
N LEU A 827 29.01 25.25 -8.80
CA LEU A 827 28.07 25.89 -9.72
C LEU A 827 27.16 26.91 -9.02
N PHE A 828 26.91 26.72 -7.73
CA PHE A 828 26.06 27.58 -6.90
C PHE A 828 26.84 28.73 -6.24
N GLN A 829 28.16 28.74 -6.32
CA GLN A 829 28.99 29.80 -5.74
C GLN A 829 29.12 31.03 -6.63
N ASN A 830 29.00 30.85 -7.94
CA ASN A 830 29.30 31.90 -8.94
C ASN A 830 28.06 32.72 -9.35
N ASN A 831 26.90 32.52 -8.77
CA ASN A 831 25.69 33.30 -9.02
C ASN A 831 25.35 34.13 -7.76
N ASN A 832 26.10 35.25 -7.58
CA ASN A 832 25.74 36.36 -6.69
C ASN A 832 24.99 37.43 -7.46
#